data_aceda98794234a37f00a3d56cc960609
#
_entry.id   aceda98794234a37f00a3d56cc960609
#
_cell.length_a   1.000
_cell.length_b   1.000
_cell.length_c   1.000
_cell.angle_alpha   90.00
_cell.angle_beta   90.00
_cell.angle_gamma   90.00
#
_symmetry.space_group_name_H-M   'P 1'
#
loop_
_entity.id
_entity.type
_entity.pdbx_description
1 polymer ?
#
loop_
_entity_poly.entity_id
_entity_poly.type
_entity_poly.pdbx_seq_one_letter_code
_entity_poly.pdbx_strand_id
1 'polypeptide(L)'
;MMQKYQDSSFSPEERASDLLARMDLDEKFGQIQCYNAIDSFLGKSVEKQNPYGVGQVCILIATMLDDVGSAAGLIARLQKQIMESGKHHIPAIFHIEALTGVMVTAATSFPCGLGQASTWDPEQQQKMAACIARQGRAMGISHALAPVFDICRDPRFGRMGETYGEDPTLAAAMGTAYVKGLQDKHRMSACSKHFLGFMAGQGGIHTAQAVASPRELREVYAKPFQAAITDGKLDSVMNSYAAIDGQVPAGSKAILRDLLRGEMGFNGVTVSDYSAVEQLESIYHLAESPADAGRLALEAGMDQELPTIAAYNDELKENIRSGVVQESLLDEAVLRILTMKFRLGLFENPFPSENVQAEITPADTALNRKIAQESMILLKNDGVLPLAKSVKKVAVIGWHADSVRALFGGYSALAMKENTLGVKMSMAGIQADADSPAAENAVQKTYPGSEVVMENPGVEPLARRCYPDAYSMLGALRLAAPHTEFLYAQGYPYAGNEESGHDAALQIAKDADLVICTLGGHYGWNASCTTGEGIDAMHIGLPVCQERFLEKLESLHKPVVGVHFDGHPISSDTADRVCNAILEAWAPGAQGGEAIAALLTGTANPCGKLPCTVARHEGQIPVYYNHPTNTCYSMTGGTPKNAYIDGAHTPRYCFGHGLSYTKYEYDTLRLEKDAVQADGVLKGQLHVRNAGNKAGTEIVQFYVHDVAASMVRPVKQLVGFAKVNLQPGEEKTVCLSLPMSQLAFLDADMRWKVEHGKVELMVGASSEDIRGKAEFMIVGDAYPDGKNRSFVADTKIM
;
A
#
# COMPACT_ATOMS: atom_id res chain seq x y z
N MET A 1 -2.44 -41.39 -25.72
CA MET A 1 -3.38 -40.27 -25.86
C MET A 1 -2.90 -39.18 -24.92
N MET A 2 -2.90 -37.94 -25.38
CA MET A 2 -2.61 -36.79 -24.53
C MET A 2 -3.63 -36.74 -23.40
N GLN A 3 -3.22 -36.50 -22.18
CA GLN A 3 -4.12 -36.42 -21.03
C GLN A 3 -4.85 -35.06 -21.07
N LYS A 4 -6.09 -35.00 -20.51
CA LYS A 4 -6.90 -33.77 -20.57
C LYS A 4 -6.18 -32.55 -19.96
N TYR A 5 -5.47 -32.73 -18.85
CA TYR A 5 -4.75 -31.62 -18.22
C TYR A 5 -3.60 -31.06 -19.09
N GLN A 6 -3.07 -31.86 -20.03
CA GLN A 6 -1.99 -31.46 -20.95
C GLN A 6 -2.51 -30.69 -22.18
N ASP A 7 -3.82 -30.71 -22.43
CA ASP A 7 -4.44 -30.06 -23.57
C ASP A 7 -4.97 -28.68 -23.22
N SER A 8 -4.35 -27.63 -23.76
CA SER A 8 -4.71 -26.24 -23.51
C SER A 8 -6.07 -25.81 -24.10
N SER A 9 -6.75 -26.68 -24.87
CA SER A 9 -8.10 -26.40 -25.36
C SER A 9 -9.19 -26.55 -24.29
N PHE A 10 -8.89 -27.23 -23.17
CA PHE A 10 -9.80 -27.33 -22.02
C PHE A 10 -9.60 -26.13 -21.05
N SER A 11 -10.65 -25.83 -20.30
CA SER A 11 -10.60 -24.77 -19.30
C SER A 11 -9.61 -25.08 -18.16
N PRO A 12 -9.04 -24.07 -17.48
CA PRO A 12 -8.17 -24.27 -16.31
C PRO A 12 -8.81 -25.17 -15.26
N GLU A 13 -10.11 -25.03 -15.01
CA GLU A 13 -10.88 -25.81 -14.03
C GLU A 13 -10.98 -27.29 -14.42
N GLU A 14 -11.24 -27.57 -15.71
CA GLU A 14 -11.30 -28.93 -16.23
C GLU A 14 -9.94 -29.64 -16.20
N ARG A 15 -8.88 -28.88 -16.54
CA ARG A 15 -7.49 -29.36 -16.49
C ARG A 15 -7.06 -29.66 -15.05
N ALA A 16 -7.38 -28.76 -14.12
CA ALA A 16 -7.07 -28.93 -12.70
C ALA A 16 -7.76 -30.16 -12.11
N SER A 17 -9.03 -30.38 -12.43
CA SER A 17 -9.80 -31.53 -11.97
C SER A 17 -9.24 -32.85 -12.53
N ASP A 18 -8.84 -32.87 -13.80
CA ASP A 18 -8.24 -34.08 -14.42
C ASP A 18 -6.88 -34.41 -13.81
N LEU A 19 -6.05 -33.38 -13.52
CA LEU A 19 -4.75 -33.59 -12.88
C LEU A 19 -4.89 -34.06 -11.44
N LEU A 20 -5.75 -33.39 -10.65
CA LEU A 20 -6.03 -33.77 -9.26
C LEU A 20 -6.44 -35.24 -9.11
N ALA A 21 -7.31 -35.71 -9.99
CA ALA A 21 -7.77 -37.11 -9.99
C ALA A 21 -6.67 -38.15 -10.28
N ARG A 22 -5.47 -37.70 -10.72
CA ARG A 22 -4.30 -38.55 -11.03
C ARG A 22 -3.22 -38.48 -9.97
N MET A 23 -3.26 -37.47 -9.12
CA MET A 23 -2.27 -37.23 -8.08
C MET A 23 -2.45 -38.19 -6.90
N ASP A 24 -1.36 -38.68 -6.35
CA ASP A 24 -1.37 -39.35 -5.05
C ASP A 24 -1.29 -38.34 -3.90
N LEU A 25 -1.46 -38.82 -2.67
CA LEU A 25 -1.48 -37.97 -1.48
C LEU A 25 -0.19 -37.15 -1.32
N ASP A 26 0.98 -37.71 -1.65
CA ASP A 26 2.27 -37.03 -1.47
C ASP A 26 2.41 -35.87 -2.47
N GLU A 27 1.99 -36.03 -3.72
CA GLU A 27 1.97 -34.95 -4.72
C GLU A 27 0.94 -33.87 -4.36
N LYS A 28 -0.27 -34.27 -3.92
CA LYS A 28 -1.30 -33.33 -3.45
C LYS A 28 -0.75 -32.48 -2.29
N PHE A 29 -0.15 -33.14 -1.30
CA PHE A 29 0.38 -32.49 -0.12
C PHE A 29 1.53 -31.50 -0.45
N GLY A 30 2.40 -31.87 -1.39
CA GLY A 30 3.43 -30.95 -1.89
C GLY A 30 2.86 -29.64 -2.46
N GLN A 31 1.63 -29.63 -3.03
CA GLN A 31 1.05 -28.41 -3.61
C GLN A 31 0.62 -27.37 -2.58
N ILE A 32 0.32 -27.75 -1.35
CA ILE A 32 -0.05 -26.82 -0.28
C ILE A 32 1.17 -26.24 0.48
N GLN A 33 2.37 -26.76 0.18
CA GLN A 33 3.64 -26.38 0.80
C GLN A 33 4.37 -25.29 0.02
N CYS A 34 5.25 -24.56 0.73
CA CYS A 34 6.16 -23.56 0.17
C CYS A 34 7.62 -23.93 0.48
N TYR A 35 8.49 -23.79 -0.52
CA TYR A 35 9.93 -23.86 -0.37
C TYR A 35 10.54 -22.46 -0.28
N ASN A 36 11.35 -22.20 0.73
CA ASN A 36 12.08 -20.93 0.82
C ASN A 36 13.39 -21.04 0.04
N ALA A 37 13.56 -20.25 -1.01
CA ALA A 37 14.73 -20.31 -1.87
C ALA A 37 16.06 -19.97 -1.16
N ILE A 38 16.04 -19.35 -0.01
CA ILE A 38 17.25 -19.12 0.83
C ILE A 38 17.88 -20.46 1.24
N ASP A 39 17.08 -21.49 1.44
CA ASP A 39 17.53 -22.81 1.83
C ASP A 39 18.50 -23.43 0.81
N SER A 40 18.36 -23.09 -0.47
CA SER A 40 19.31 -23.54 -1.50
C SER A 40 20.74 -23.02 -1.28
N PHE A 41 20.87 -21.86 -0.67
CA PHE A 41 22.19 -21.27 -0.29
C PHE A 41 22.73 -21.86 1.02
N LEU A 42 21.87 -22.46 1.83
CA LEU A 42 22.22 -23.16 3.06
C LEU A 42 22.48 -24.65 2.85
N GLY A 43 22.55 -25.11 1.59
CA GLY A 43 22.80 -26.51 1.23
C GLY A 43 21.61 -27.44 1.41
N LYS A 44 20.40 -26.89 1.61
CA LYS A 44 19.15 -27.65 1.70
C LYS A 44 18.47 -27.62 0.32
N SER A 45 18.70 -28.64 -0.50
CA SER A 45 18.16 -28.65 -1.85
C SER A 45 16.65 -28.91 -1.88
N VAL A 46 15.95 -28.31 -2.84
CA VAL A 46 14.50 -28.46 -3.00
C VAL A 46 14.06 -29.90 -3.24
N GLU A 47 14.86 -30.70 -3.96
CA GLU A 47 14.55 -32.09 -4.24
C GLU A 47 14.58 -32.98 -2.98
N LYS A 48 15.38 -32.59 -1.97
CA LYS A 48 15.45 -33.31 -0.69
C LYS A 48 14.32 -32.90 0.25
N GLN A 49 13.96 -31.58 0.29
CA GLN A 49 12.89 -31.10 1.14
C GLN A 49 11.51 -31.39 0.56
N ASN A 50 11.38 -31.33 -0.77
CA ASN A 50 10.10 -31.49 -1.49
C ASN A 50 10.23 -32.56 -2.61
N PRO A 51 10.43 -33.83 -2.26
CA PRO A 51 10.70 -34.90 -3.24
C PRO A 51 9.53 -35.20 -4.18
N TYR A 52 8.36 -34.68 -3.88
CA TYR A 52 7.13 -34.84 -4.70
C TYR A 52 6.70 -33.53 -5.40
N GLY A 53 7.62 -32.56 -5.49
CA GLY A 53 7.33 -31.21 -5.96
C GLY A 53 6.77 -30.29 -4.86
N VAL A 54 6.63 -29.00 -5.17
CA VAL A 54 6.13 -27.98 -4.25
C VAL A 54 5.15 -27.05 -4.95
N GLY A 55 4.15 -26.59 -4.20
CA GLY A 55 3.14 -25.66 -4.74
C GLY A 55 3.69 -24.29 -5.08
N GLN A 56 4.51 -23.74 -4.16
CA GLN A 56 4.99 -22.37 -4.24
C GLN A 56 6.44 -22.26 -3.75
N VAL A 57 7.14 -21.23 -4.23
CA VAL A 57 8.51 -20.90 -3.83
C VAL A 57 8.57 -19.44 -3.39
N CYS A 58 9.04 -19.21 -2.18
CA CYS A 58 9.41 -17.87 -1.72
C CYS A 58 10.77 -17.49 -2.31
N ILE A 59 10.77 -16.48 -3.19
CA ILE A 59 12.00 -16.03 -3.87
C ILE A 59 12.54 -14.71 -3.28
N LEU A 60 12.20 -14.39 -2.04
CA LEU A 60 12.63 -13.15 -1.39
C LEU A 60 14.16 -12.95 -1.41
N ILE A 61 14.93 -14.04 -1.39
CA ILE A 61 16.39 -14.01 -1.54
C ILE A 61 16.85 -13.33 -2.84
N ALA A 62 16.01 -13.26 -3.88
CA ALA A 62 16.35 -12.57 -5.12
C ALA A 62 16.59 -11.07 -4.92
N THR A 63 16.08 -10.47 -3.84
CA THR A 63 16.36 -9.08 -3.45
C THR A 63 17.84 -8.84 -3.17
N MET A 64 18.56 -9.87 -2.74
CA MET A 64 20.00 -9.83 -2.44
C MET A 64 20.87 -9.95 -3.69
N LEU A 65 20.30 -10.37 -4.82
CA LEU A 65 21.00 -10.50 -6.08
C LEU A 65 21.23 -9.13 -6.72
N ASP A 66 22.23 -9.02 -7.59
CA ASP A 66 22.66 -7.72 -8.12
C ASP A 66 21.87 -7.28 -9.35
N ASP A 67 21.17 -8.18 -10.02
CA ASP A 67 20.44 -7.89 -11.25
C ASP A 67 19.29 -8.89 -11.53
N VAL A 68 18.41 -8.51 -12.45
CA VAL A 68 17.25 -9.30 -12.86
C VAL A 68 17.62 -10.62 -13.55
N GLY A 69 18.77 -10.69 -14.24
CA GLY A 69 19.24 -11.89 -14.91
C GLY A 69 19.66 -12.97 -13.91
N SER A 70 20.34 -12.56 -12.85
CA SER A 70 20.72 -13.45 -11.73
C SER A 70 19.48 -14.03 -11.02
N ALA A 71 18.44 -13.20 -10.82
CA ALA A 71 17.16 -13.65 -10.26
C ALA A 71 16.48 -14.67 -11.17
N ALA A 72 16.39 -14.38 -12.47
CA ALA A 72 15.83 -15.29 -13.48
C ALA A 72 16.60 -16.62 -13.54
N GLY A 73 17.93 -16.58 -13.49
CA GLY A 73 18.78 -17.78 -13.46
C GLY A 73 18.53 -18.67 -12.24
N LEU A 74 18.33 -18.09 -11.07
CA LEU A 74 17.96 -18.82 -9.86
C LEU A 74 16.59 -19.47 -10.02
N ILE A 75 15.59 -18.72 -10.49
CA ILE A 75 14.22 -19.22 -10.69
C ILE A 75 14.21 -20.37 -11.73
N ALA A 76 14.89 -20.21 -12.86
CA ALA A 76 14.97 -21.24 -13.89
C ALA A 76 15.54 -22.56 -13.36
N ARG A 77 16.60 -22.48 -12.55
CA ARG A 77 17.22 -23.66 -11.92
C ARG A 77 16.27 -24.34 -10.95
N LEU A 78 15.66 -23.59 -10.03
CA LEU A 78 14.75 -24.16 -9.04
C LEU A 78 13.50 -24.74 -9.71
N GLN A 79 12.92 -24.05 -10.71
CA GLN A 79 11.75 -24.55 -11.43
C GLN A 79 12.02 -25.89 -12.11
N LYS A 80 13.19 -26.02 -12.76
CA LYS A 80 13.61 -27.29 -13.37
C LYS A 80 13.70 -28.42 -12.35
N GLN A 81 14.36 -28.18 -11.22
CA GLN A 81 14.53 -29.18 -10.15
C GLN A 81 13.17 -29.60 -9.59
N ILE A 82 12.25 -28.66 -9.35
CA ILE A 82 10.90 -28.93 -8.83
C ILE A 82 10.10 -29.79 -9.82
N MET A 83 10.11 -29.44 -11.10
CA MET A 83 9.39 -30.19 -12.13
C MET A 83 9.95 -31.61 -12.32
N GLU A 84 11.24 -31.81 -12.12
CA GLU A 84 11.89 -33.12 -12.19
C GLU A 84 11.61 -33.97 -10.94
N SER A 85 11.23 -33.43 -9.80
CA SER A 85 10.96 -34.16 -8.56
C SER A 85 9.59 -34.85 -8.57
N GLY A 86 8.53 -34.23 -9.14
CA GLY A 86 7.17 -34.78 -9.15
C GLY A 86 6.89 -35.65 -10.38
N LYS A 87 5.97 -36.64 -10.25
CA LYS A 87 5.57 -37.55 -11.33
C LYS A 87 4.87 -36.86 -12.50
N HIS A 88 4.12 -35.77 -12.21
CA HIS A 88 3.34 -35.03 -13.20
C HIS A 88 4.05 -33.76 -13.69
N HIS A 89 5.30 -33.51 -13.26
CA HIS A 89 6.12 -32.37 -13.63
C HIS A 89 5.40 -31.03 -13.42
N ILE A 90 4.71 -30.88 -12.27
CA ILE A 90 3.90 -29.71 -11.94
C ILE A 90 4.82 -28.53 -11.66
N PRO A 91 4.70 -27.39 -12.39
CA PRO A 91 5.51 -26.21 -12.12
C PRO A 91 5.11 -25.53 -10.81
N ALA A 92 6.07 -24.96 -10.09
CA ALA A 92 5.82 -24.15 -8.91
C ALA A 92 5.40 -22.73 -9.29
N ILE A 93 4.66 -22.09 -8.39
CA ILE A 93 4.41 -20.65 -8.37
C ILE A 93 5.60 -19.99 -7.67
N PHE A 94 6.21 -18.95 -8.25
CA PHE A 94 7.23 -18.15 -7.60
C PHE A 94 6.63 -16.83 -7.15
N HIS A 95 6.71 -16.53 -5.84
CA HIS A 95 6.19 -15.29 -5.29
C HIS A 95 7.29 -14.38 -4.74
N ILE A 96 7.00 -13.08 -4.82
CA ILE A 96 7.81 -12.01 -4.22
C ILE A 96 6.91 -10.83 -3.84
N GLU A 97 7.43 -9.96 -3.00
CA GLU A 97 6.83 -8.65 -2.74
C GLU A 97 6.89 -7.74 -3.97
N ALA A 98 5.81 -7.01 -4.22
CA ALA A 98 5.71 -6.20 -5.44
C ALA A 98 4.93 -4.88 -5.25
N LEU A 99 4.83 -4.37 -4.03
CA LEU A 99 4.04 -3.17 -3.71
C LEU A 99 4.51 -1.92 -4.46
N THR A 100 5.83 -1.77 -4.58
CA THR A 100 6.47 -0.61 -5.22
C THR A 100 7.27 -0.97 -6.46
N GLY A 101 6.97 -2.11 -7.06
CA GLY A 101 7.74 -2.75 -8.12
C GLY A 101 8.15 -4.15 -7.71
N VAL A 102 8.59 -4.97 -8.66
CA VAL A 102 9.18 -6.27 -8.33
C VAL A 102 10.40 -6.04 -7.45
N MET A 103 10.43 -6.63 -6.27
CA MET A 103 11.47 -6.36 -5.27
C MET A 103 12.80 -7.07 -5.61
N VAL A 104 13.35 -6.74 -6.78
CA VAL A 104 14.64 -7.20 -7.31
C VAL A 104 15.45 -5.99 -7.75
N THR A 105 16.76 -5.97 -7.46
CA THR A 105 17.67 -4.89 -7.88
C THR A 105 17.61 -4.70 -9.40
N ALA A 106 17.59 -3.47 -9.86
CA ALA A 106 17.45 -3.02 -11.25
C ALA A 106 16.03 -3.16 -11.85
N ALA A 107 15.06 -3.76 -11.16
CA ALA A 107 13.66 -3.61 -11.54
C ALA A 107 13.17 -2.17 -11.23
N THR A 108 12.08 -1.74 -11.88
CA THR A 108 11.53 -0.40 -11.68
C THR A 108 10.97 -0.26 -10.26
N SER A 109 11.43 0.76 -9.52
CA SER A 109 10.95 1.05 -8.16
C SER A 109 10.11 2.32 -8.14
N PHE A 110 8.80 2.15 -7.91
CA PHE A 110 7.76 3.17 -7.86
C PHE A 110 7.60 3.77 -6.46
N PRO A 111 6.78 4.83 -6.29
CA PRO A 111 6.44 5.36 -4.96
C PRO A 111 5.76 4.33 -4.05
N CYS A 112 5.84 4.55 -2.74
CA CYS A 112 5.13 3.74 -1.73
C CYS A 112 3.59 3.83 -1.88
N GLY A 113 2.85 2.97 -1.18
CA GLY A 113 1.38 2.88 -1.28
C GLY A 113 0.65 4.20 -1.04
N LEU A 114 1.01 4.96 0.02
CA LEU A 114 0.44 6.29 0.26
C LEU A 114 0.71 7.25 -0.91
N GLY A 115 1.93 7.24 -1.47
CA GLY A 115 2.26 8.03 -2.65
C GLY A 115 1.43 7.62 -3.86
N GLN A 116 1.28 6.32 -4.10
CA GLN A 116 0.41 5.81 -5.18
C GLN A 116 -1.04 6.29 -5.01
N ALA A 117 -1.59 6.18 -3.80
CA ALA A 117 -2.95 6.65 -3.51
C ALA A 117 -3.10 8.17 -3.68
N SER A 118 -2.06 8.94 -3.34
CA SER A 118 -2.03 10.40 -3.48
C SER A 118 -2.19 10.89 -4.93
N THR A 119 -1.95 10.02 -5.91
CA THR A 119 -2.18 10.33 -7.34
C THR A 119 -3.67 10.42 -7.71
N TRP A 120 -4.55 9.74 -6.96
CA TRP A 120 -5.98 9.59 -7.28
C TRP A 120 -6.20 9.19 -8.74
N ASP A 121 -5.35 8.31 -9.29
CA ASP A 121 -5.33 7.92 -10.70
C ASP A 121 -5.32 6.39 -10.88
N PRO A 122 -6.49 5.75 -10.87
CA PRO A 122 -6.59 4.31 -11.09
C PRO A 122 -6.02 3.86 -12.45
N GLU A 123 -6.07 4.71 -13.47
CA GLU A 123 -5.51 4.38 -14.80
C GLU A 123 -3.97 4.26 -14.74
N GLN A 124 -3.30 5.21 -14.08
CA GLN A 124 -1.84 5.13 -13.88
C GLN A 124 -1.47 3.95 -12.98
N GLN A 125 -2.28 3.68 -11.96
CA GLN A 125 -2.10 2.53 -11.08
C GLN A 125 -2.15 1.21 -11.86
N GLN A 126 -3.10 1.06 -12.78
CA GLN A 126 -3.21 -0.11 -13.64
C GLN A 126 -2.00 -0.24 -14.57
N LYS A 127 -1.52 0.86 -15.15
CA LYS A 127 -0.31 0.87 -16.01
C LYS A 127 0.95 0.48 -15.22
N MET A 128 1.08 0.97 -14.00
CA MET A 128 2.16 0.61 -13.09
C MET A 128 2.15 -0.88 -12.79
N ALA A 129 0.99 -1.43 -12.41
CA ALA A 129 0.85 -2.85 -12.12
C ALA A 129 1.11 -3.73 -13.36
N ALA A 130 0.72 -3.30 -14.56
CA ALA A 130 1.04 -3.98 -15.82
C ALA A 130 2.56 -3.99 -16.11
N CYS A 131 3.27 -2.91 -15.77
CA CYS A 131 4.73 -2.86 -15.83
C CYS A 131 5.35 -3.87 -14.86
N ILE A 132 4.88 -3.92 -13.61
CA ILE A 132 5.31 -4.88 -12.59
C ILE A 132 5.09 -6.32 -13.07
N ALA A 133 3.89 -6.63 -13.60
CA ALA A 133 3.58 -7.96 -14.14
C ALA A 133 4.51 -8.36 -15.27
N ARG A 134 4.80 -7.47 -16.21
CA ARG A 134 5.70 -7.72 -17.33
C ARG A 134 7.11 -8.03 -16.86
N GLN A 135 7.66 -7.20 -15.97
CA GLN A 135 9.00 -7.41 -15.42
C GLN A 135 9.08 -8.68 -14.58
N GLY A 136 8.09 -8.93 -13.70
CA GLY A 136 8.03 -10.13 -12.87
C GLY A 136 7.92 -11.40 -13.69
N ARG A 137 7.01 -11.45 -14.65
CA ARG A 137 6.82 -12.63 -15.52
C ARG A 137 8.07 -12.92 -16.38
N ALA A 138 8.75 -11.89 -16.85
CA ALA A 138 10.01 -12.07 -17.56
C ALA A 138 11.07 -12.77 -16.71
N MET A 139 11.10 -12.49 -15.41
CA MET A 139 11.99 -13.17 -14.45
C MET A 139 11.50 -14.58 -14.03
N GLY A 140 10.27 -14.99 -14.42
CA GLY A 140 9.64 -16.24 -14.00
C GLY A 140 8.83 -16.12 -12.71
N ILE A 141 8.66 -14.92 -12.15
CA ILE A 141 7.81 -14.66 -11.00
C ILE A 141 6.34 -14.61 -11.47
N SER A 142 5.48 -15.34 -10.79
CA SER A 142 4.09 -15.51 -11.21
C SER A 142 3.06 -15.07 -10.18
N HIS A 143 3.50 -14.69 -8.96
CA HIS A 143 2.63 -14.28 -7.87
C HIS A 143 3.22 -13.06 -7.16
N ALA A 144 2.49 -11.95 -7.13
CA ALA A 144 2.83 -10.75 -6.41
C ALA A 144 2.08 -10.72 -5.06
N LEU A 145 2.80 -10.55 -3.95
CA LEU A 145 2.18 -10.35 -2.63
C LEU A 145 1.73 -8.90 -2.47
N ALA A 146 0.84 -8.47 -3.36
CA ALA A 146 0.29 -7.12 -3.51
C ALA A 146 -1.07 -7.19 -4.23
N PRO A 147 -1.96 -6.17 -4.06
CA PRO A 147 -1.82 -4.92 -3.31
C PRO A 147 -2.17 -5.03 -1.82
N VAL A 148 -1.81 -3.99 -1.04
CA VAL A 148 -2.21 -3.86 0.37
C VAL A 148 -3.53 -3.10 0.45
N PHE A 149 -4.58 -3.78 0.92
CA PHE A 149 -5.94 -3.25 1.02
C PHE A 149 -6.34 -2.78 2.41
N ASP A 150 -5.39 -2.83 3.34
CA ASP A 150 -5.64 -2.38 4.70
C ASP A 150 -6.08 -0.92 4.72
N ILE A 151 -7.14 -0.64 5.47
CA ILE A 151 -7.59 0.71 5.76
C ILE A 151 -6.91 1.17 7.04
N CYS A 152 -6.03 2.16 6.93
CA CYS A 152 -5.26 2.67 8.05
C CYS A 152 -5.82 4.01 8.55
N ARG A 153 -6.29 4.03 9.79
CA ARG A 153 -6.82 5.21 10.49
C ARG A 153 -5.98 5.62 11.70
N ASP A 154 -4.88 4.90 11.91
CA ASP A 154 -3.90 5.20 12.96
C ASP A 154 -2.50 5.36 12.34
N PRO A 155 -2.00 6.60 12.19
CA PRO A 155 -0.69 6.86 11.58
C PRO A 155 0.51 6.39 12.41
N ARG A 156 0.28 5.89 13.63
CA ARG A 156 1.34 5.30 14.45
C ARG A 156 1.70 3.89 13.99
N PHE A 157 0.81 3.23 13.24
CA PHE A 157 1.05 1.91 12.68
C PHE A 157 2.12 1.99 11.59
N GLY A 158 3.27 1.36 11.82
CA GLY A 158 4.46 1.51 10.99
C GLY A 158 4.31 1.11 9.52
N ARG A 159 3.29 0.29 9.19
CA ARG A 159 3.00 -0.16 7.82
C ARG A 159 1.99 0.73 7.07
N MET A 160 1.60 1.89 7.61
CA MET A 160 0.68 2.79 6.93
C MET A 160 1.17 3.17 5.52
N GLY A 161 2.48 3.33 5.35
CA GLY A 161 3.11 3.67 4.06
C GLY A 161 2.87 2.68 2.93
N GLU A 162 2.44 1.44 3.25
CA GLU A 162 2.12 0.40 2.27
C GLU A 162 0.70 0.53 1.70
N THR A 163 -0.19 1.26 2.38
CA THR A 163 -1.63 1.28 2.15
C THR A 163 -2.07 2.37 1.16
N TYR A 164 -3.33 2.30 0.75
CA TYR A 164 -3.99 3.38 0.03
C TYR A 164 -4.72 4.37 0.96
N GLY A 165 -4.38 4.41 2.25
CA GLY A 165 -4.86 5.37 3.23
C GLY A 165 -6.11 4.93 4.01
N GLU A 166 -6.96 5.90 4.38
CA GLU A 166 -8.06 5.70 5.33
C GLU A 166 -9.42 5.41 4.69
N ASP A 167 -9.55 5.66 3.37
CA ASP A 167 -10.85 5.61 2.69
C ASP A 167 -11.07 4.31 1.90
N PRO A 168 -12.15 3.56 2.21
CA PRO A 168 -12.43 2.29 1.55
C PRO A 168 -12.84 2.41 0.08
N THR A 169 -13.32 3.58 -0.40
CA THR A 169 -13.65 3.81 -1.81
C THR A 169 -12.39 4.10 -2.63
N LEU A 170 -11.49 4.95 -2.12
CA LEU A 170 -10.21 5.22 -2.76
C LEU A 170 -9.36 3.94 -2.83
N ALA A 171 -9.27 3.20 -1.71
CA ALA A 171 -8.55 1.93 -1.67
C ALA A 171 -9.16 0.90 -2.64
N ALA A 172 -10.49 0.82 -2.74
CA ALA A 172 -11.17 -0.03 -3.71
C ALA A 172 -10.83 0.36 -5.17
N ALA A 173 -10.85 1.66 -5.50
CA ALA A 173 -10.53 2.15 -6.84
C ALA A 173 -9.07 1.85 -7.23
N MET A 174 -8.12 2.26 -6.37
CA MET A 174 -6.68 2.12 -6.63
C MET A 174 -6.26 0.65 -6.65
N GLY A 175 -6.67 -0.11 -5.64
CA GLY A 175 -6.28 -1.51 -5.51
C GLY A 175 -6.92 -2.42 -6.55
N THR A 176 -8.19 -2.19 -6.94
CA THR A 176 -8.82 -2.95 -8.04
C THR A 176 -8.12 -2.67 -9.37
N ALA A 177 -7.69 -1.43 -9.60
CA ALA A 177 -6.89 -1.07 -10.78
C ALA A 177 -5.52 -1.78 -10.79
N TYR A 178 -4.88 -1.88 -9.62
CA TYR A 178 -3.64 -2.63 -9.44
C TYR A 178 -3.84 -4.12 -9.78
N VAL A 179 -4.87 -4.76 -9.23
CA VAL A 179 -5.22 -6.16 -9.53
C VAL A 179 -5.45 -6.37 -11.02
N LYS A 180 -6.23 -5.50 -11.67
CA LYS A 180 -6.47 -5.55 -13.11
C LYS A 180 -5.17 -5.45 -13.91
N GLY A 181 -4.27 -4.54 -13.52
CA GLY A 181 -2.98 -4.37 -14.19
C GLY A 181 -2.07 -5.60 -14.09
N LEU A 182 -1.99 -6.23 -12.91
CA LEU A 182 -1.23 -7.46 -12.71
C LEU A 182 -1.80 -8.63 -13.51
N GLN A 183 -3.12 -8.80 -13.48
CA GLN A 183 -3.81 -9.99 -13.99
C GLN A 183 -4.23 -9.90 -15.47
N ASP A 184 -3.95 -8.79 -16.15
CA ASP A 184 -4.22 -8.59 -17.57
C ASP A 184 -3.21 -9.36 -18.46
N LYS A 185 -2.75 -8.78 -19.53
CA LYS A 185 -1.96 -9.36 -20.63
C LYS A 185 -0.76 -10.22 -20.19
N HIS A 186 0.00 -9.77 -19.19
CA HIS A 186 1.19 -10.49 -18.70
C HIS A 186 0.89 -11.51 -17.61
N ARG A 187 -0.31 -11.51 -17.12
CA ARG A 187 -0.90 -12.39 -16.12
C ARG A 187 0.04 -12.89 -15.03
N MET A 188 0.22 -12.01 -14.05
CA MET A 188 0.82 -12.31 -12.76
C MET A 188 -0.30 -12.29 -11.72
N SER A 189 -0.41 -13.31 -10.88
CA SER A 189 -1.44 -13.34 -9.85
C SER A 189 -1.24 -12.23 -8.85
N ALA A 190 -2.31 -11.49 -8.53
CA ALA A 190 -2.35 -10.56 -7.42
C ALA A 190 -2.73 -11.29 -6.13
N CYS A 191 -2.07 -10.95 -5.02
CA CYS A 191 -2.41 -11.40 -3.69
C CYS A 191 -2.77 -10.19 -2.82
N SER A 192 -4.07 -9.92 -2.69
CA SER A 192 -4.51 -8.83 -1.83
C SER A 192 -4.31 -9.15 -0.37
N LYS A 193 -3.79 -8.20 0.41
CA LYS A 193 -3.44 -8.37 1.81
C LYS A 193 -3.76 -7.13 2.66
N HIS A 194 -3.95 -7.21 3.95
CA HIS A 194 -3.99 -8.44 4.77
C HIS A 194 -5.44 -8.67 5.20
N PHE A 195 -6.04 -9.76 4.82
CA PHE A 195 -7.45 -10.05 5.11
C PHE A 195 -7.59 -10.59 6.53
N LEU A 196 -8.16 -9.88 7.50
CA LEU A 196 -8.96 -8.67 7.42
C LEU A 196 -8.68 -7.77 8.63
N GLY A 197 -8.85 -6.46 8.47
CA GLY A 197 -8.86 -5.53 9.61
C GLY A 197 -7.53 -5.34 10.34
N PHE A 198 -6.40 -5.67 9.71
CA PHE A 198 -5.06 -5.69 10.30
C PHE A 198 -4.68 -4.36 10.99
N MET A 199 -4.96 -3.24 10.33
CA MET A 199 -4.60 -1.92 10.85
C MET A 199 -5.68 -1.28 11.77
N ALA A 200 -6.66 -2.07 12.20
CA ALA A 200 -7.56 -1.73 13.30
C ALA A 200 -6.97 -2.11 14.69
N GLY A 201 -5.67 -2.43 14.75
CA GLY A 201 -4.95 -2.84 15.95
C GLY A 201 -4.94 -1.77 17.04
N GLN A 202 -5.11 -2.19 18.29
CA GLN A 202 -5.09 -1.29 19.44
C GLN A 202 -3.74 -0.56 19.56
N GLY A 203 -3.80 0.75 19.78
CA GLY A 203 -2.61 1.59 20.01
C GLY A 203 -1.74 1.82 18.77
N GLY A 204 -2.19 1.43 17.58
CA GLY A 204 -1.39 1.48 16.36
C GLY A 204 -0.22 0.50 16.36
N ILE A 205 -0.32 -0.58 17.15
CA ILE A 205 0.76 -1.57 17.32
C ILE A 205 0.56 -2.73 16.36
N HIS A 206 1.62 -3.09 15.68
CA HIS A 206 1.70 -4.23 14.78
C HIS A 206 1.31 -5.53 15.50
N THR A 207 0.44 -6.32 14.88
CA THR A 207 -0.12 -7.57 15.42
C THR A 207 -1.01 -7.45 16.68
N ALA A 208 -1.23 -6.25 17.22
CA ALA A 208 -2.18 -6.06 18.30
C ALA A 208 -3.61 -6.45 17.86
N GLN A 209 -4.44 -6.84 18.82
CA GLN A 209 -5.82 -7.21 18.55
C GLN A 209 -6.57 -6.10 17.79
N ALA A 210 -7.18 -6.46 16.68
CA ALA A 210 -8.02 -5.56 15.90
C ALA A 210 -9.35 -5.30 16.60
N VAL A 211 -9.76 -4.03 16.68
CA VAL A 211 -11.02 -3.60 17.28
C VAL A 211 -11.92 -3.04 16.20
N ALA A 212 -12.79 -3.87 15.70
CA ALA A 212 -13.80 -3.51 14.71
C ALA A 212 -15.07 -4.33 14.92
N SER A 213 -16.22 -3.68 14.78
CA SER A 213 -17.50 -4.38 14.84
C SER A 213 -17.71 -5.27 13.59
N PRO A 214 -18.54 -6.31 13.64
CA PRO A 214 -18.88 -7.13 12.47
C PRO A 214 -19.41 -6.30 11.27
N ARG A 215 -20.10 -5.19 11.54
CA ARG A 215 -20.58 -4.23 10.55
C ARG A 215 -19.41 -3.47 9.91
N GLU A 216 -18.53 -2.92 10.73
CA GLU A 216 -17.38 -2.14 10.26
C GLU A 216 -16.40 -3.02 9.47
N LEU A 217 -16.18 -4.26 9.88
CA LEU A 217 -15.39 -5.24 9.12
C LEU A 217 -15.91 -5.39 7.69
N ARG A 218 -17.23 -5.40 7.47
CA ARG A 218 -17.86 -5.57 6.16
C ARG A 218 -17.99 -4.27 5.37
N GLU A 219 -18.41 -3.18 6.00
CA GLU A 219 -18.67 -1.91 5.32
C GLU A 219 -17.39 -1.14 4.99
N VAL A 220 -16.33 -1.31 5.82
CA VAL A 220 -15.07 -0.56 5.72
C VAL A 220 -13.94 -1.47 5.27
N TYR A 221 -13.50 -2.40 6.12
CA TYR A 221 -12.27 -3.17 5.88
C TYR A 221 -12.39 -4.20 4.75
N ALA A 222 -13.55 -4.83 4.58
CA ALA A 222 -13.77 -5.80 3.50
C ALA A 222 -14.10 -5.15 2.15
N LYS A 223 -14.49 -3.86 2.10
CA LYS A 223 -14.93 -3.20 0.87
C LYS A 223 -13.89 -3.22 -0.25
N PRO A 224 -12.59 -2.89 -0.02
CA PRO A 224 -11.58 -2.97 -1.08
C PRO A 224 -11.39 -4.38 -1.61
N PHE A 225 -11.36 -5.38 -0.72
CA PHE A 225 -11.26 -6.79 -1.12
C PHE A 225 -12.48 -7.22 -1.96
N GLN A 226 -13.69 -6.85 -1.53
CA GLN A 226 -14.90 -7.18 -2.29
C GLN A 226 -14.88 -6.56 -3.69
N ALA A 227 -14.45 -5.30 -3.81
CA ALA A 227 -14.31 -4.64 -5.09
C ALA A 227 -13.32 -5.40 -6.01
N ALA A 228 -12.18 -5.81 -5.49
CA ALA A 228 -11.20 -6.58 -6.25
C ALA A 228 -11.69 -7.98 -6.62
N ILE A 229 -12.43 -8.67 -5.74
CA ILE A 229 -13.05 -9.97 -6.04
C ILE A 229 -14.07 -9.81 -7.17
N THR A 230 -14.96 -8.81 -7.05
CA THR A 230 -16.07 -8.62 -7.99
C THR A 230 -15.59 -8.07 -9.33
N ASP A 231 -14.85 -6.97 -9.31
CA ASP A 231 -14.49 -6.19 -10.51
C ASP A 231 -13.09 -6.52 -11.05
N GLY A 232 -12.18 -6.93 -10.16
CA GLY A 232 -10.79 -7.26 -10.49
C GLY A 232 -10.56 -8.74 -10.79
N LYS A 233 -11.50 -9.62 -10.44
CA LYS A 233 -11.37 -11.08 -10.56
C LYS A 233 -10.13 -11.61 -9.84
N LEU A 234 -9.96 -11.16 -8.60
CA LEU A 234 -8.81 -11.42 -7.73
C LEU A 234 -8.46 -12.90 -7.63
N ASP A 235 -7.21 -13.24 -7.91
CA ASP A 235 -6.72 -14.64 -7.92
C ASP A 235 -6.34 -15.15 -6.51
N SER A 236 -5.84 -14.29 -5.61
CA SER A 236 -5.32 -14.72 -4.31
C SER A 236 -5.56 -13.70 -3.19
N VAL A 237 -5.71 -14.18 -1.95
CA VAL A 237 -5.87 -13.40 -0.73
C VAL A 237 -4.93 -13.93 0.35
N MET A 238 -4.24 -13.04 1.06
CA MET A 238 -3.42 -13.33 2.23
C MET A 238 -4.14 -12.87 3.50
N ASN A 239 -4.14 -13.71 4.56
CA ASN A 239 -4.72 -13.38 5.86
C ASN A 239 -3.92 -12.30 6.60
N SER A 240 -4.53 -11.62 7.56
CA SER A 240 -3.84 -10.77 8.52
C SER A 240 -3.34 -11.57 9.74
N TYR A 241 -2.37 -10.99 10.46
CA TYR A 241 -1.89 -11.54 11.73
C TYR A 241 -2.85 -11.26 12.89
N ALA A 242 -3.40 -10.05 12.96
CA ALA A 242 -4.14 -9.56 14.11
C ALA A 242 -5.40 -10.38 14.43
N ALA A 243 -5.53 -10.80 15.68
CA ALA A 243 -6.76 -11.43 16.13
C ALA A 243 -7.94 -10.43 16.11
N ILE A 244 -9.12 -10.89 15.70
CA ILE A 244 -10.37 -10.12 15.65
C ILE A 244 -11.39 -10.85 16.51
N ASP A 245 -11.86 -10.19 17.56
CA ASP A 245 -12.85 -10.80 18.47
C ASP A 245 -12.43 -12.21 18.96
N GLY A 246 -11.16 -12.35 19.33
CA GLY A 246 -10.57 -13.61 19.78
C GLY A 246 -10.30 -14.65 18.71
N GLN A 247 -10.54 -14.36 17.44
CA GLN A 247 -10.29 -15.26 16.32
C GLN A 247 -9.08 -14.80 15.50
N VAL A 248 -8.13 -15.70 15.25
CA VAL A 248 -6.98 -15.44 14.40
C VAL A 248 -7.36 -15.82 12.96
N PRO A 249 -7.26 -14.88 11.99
CA PRO A 249 -7.73 -15.11 10.62
C PRO A 249 -7.16 -16.38 9.95
N ALA A 250 -5.89 -16.71 10.19
CA ALA A 250 -5.26 -17.91 9.62
C ALA A 250 -5.99 -19.22 9.96
N GLY A 251 -6.63 -19.31 11.15
CA GLY A 251 -7.34 -20.50 11.63
C GLY A 251 -8.86 -20.31 11.78
N SER A 252 -9.44 -19.20 11.30
CA SER A 252 -10.84 -18.88 11.51
C SER A 252 -11.74 -19.26 10.34
N LYS A 253 -12.63 -20.25 10.53
CA LYS A 253 -13.70 -20.59 9.58
C LYS A 253 -14.61 -19.40 9.30
N ALA A 254 -14.99 -18.65 10.33
CA ALA A 254 -15.89 -17.50 10.19
C ALA A 254 -15.30 -16.42 9.26
N ILE A 255 -13.97 -16.25 9.28
CA ILE A 255 -13.30 -15.26 8.46
C ILE A 255 -13.02 -15.80 7.04
N LEU A 256 -12.40 -16.97 6.91
CA LEU A 256 -11.96 -17.45 5.60
C LEU A 256 -13.04 -18.23 4.84
N ARG A 257 -13.85 -19.06 5.52
CA ARG A 257 -14.92 -19.81 4.83
C ARG A 257 -16.22 -19.02 4.75
N ASP A 258 -16.73 -18.52 5.89
CA ASP A 258 -18.06 -17.94 5.91
C ASP A 258 -18.06 -16.54 5.29
N LEU A 259 -17.18 -15.64 5.73
CA LEU A 259 -17.11 -14.27 5.20
C LEU A 259 -16.46 -14.25 3.82
N LEU A 260 -15.16 -14.66 3.68
CA LEU A 260 -14.42 -14.50 2.45
C LEU A 260 -15.00 -15.33 1.29
N ARG A 261 -15.18 -16.65 1.51
CA ARG A 261 -15.68 -17.53 0.44
C ARG A 261 -17.22 -17.51 0.32
N GLY A 262 -17.94 -17.53 1.44
CA GLY A 262 -19.40 -17.56 1.48
C GLY A 262 -20.04 -16.22 1.10
N GLU A 263 -19.89 -15.22 1.97
CA GLU A 263 -20.55 -13.93 1.82
C GLU A 263 -19.96 -13.13 0.64
N MET A 264 -18.62 -13.09 0.53
CA MET A 264 -17.92 -12.31 -0.51
C MET A 264 -17.74 -13.05 -1.84
N GLY A 265 -17.91 -14.39 -1.86
CA GLY A 265 -17.87 -15.18 -3.09
C GLY A 265 -16.47 -15.41 -3.66
N PHE A 266 -15.42 -15.34 -2.84
CA PHE A 266 -14.05 -15.57 -3.29
C PHE A 266 -13.79 -17.04 -3.60
N ASN A 267 -13.30 -17.32 -4.82
CA ASN A 267 -13.01 -18.67 -5.32
C ASN A 267 -11.53 -18.89 -5.66
N GLY A 268 -10.67 -17.92 -5.34
CA GLY A 268 -9.23 -18.00 -5.57
C GLY A 268 -8.48 -18.70 -4.43
N VAL A 269 -7.15 -18.59 -4.48
CA VAL A 269 -6.23 -19.20 -3.51
C VAL A 269 -6.06 -18.29 -2.28
N THR A 270 -6.19 -18.88 -1.08
CA THR A 270 -5.80 -18.24 0.17
C THR A 270 -4.37 -18.69 0.53
N VAL A 271 -3.49 -17.72 0.74
CA VAL A 271 -2.12 -17.98 1.23
C VAL A 271 -1.97 -17.40 2.63
N SER A 272 -1.17 -18.05 3.47
CA SER A 272 -0.86 -17.48 4.77
C SER A 272 0.08 -16.27 4.61
N ASP A 273 -0.03 -15.29 5.51
CA ASP A 273 1.09 -14.42 5.78
C ASP A 273 2.26 -15.24 6.35
N TYR A 274 3.48 -14.71 6.30
CA TYR A 274 4.67 -15.46 6.64
C TYR A 274 4.61 -15.95 8.09
N SER A 275 4.72 -17.27 8.24
CA SER A 275 4.60 -17.99 9.53
C SER A 275 3.25 -17.84 10.25
N ALA A 276 2.22 -17.26 9.64
CA ALA A 276 0.94 -17.00 10.31
C ALA A 276 0.19 -18.28 10.72
N VAL A 277 0.41 -19.41 10.04
CA VAL A 277 -0.14 -20.71 10.45
C VAL A 277 0.59 -21.25 11.68
N GLU A 278 1.92 -21.19 11.69
CA GLU A 278 2.76 -21.58 12.83
C GLU A 278 2.41 -20.77 14.08
N GLN A 279 2.10 -19.48 13.92
CA GLN A 279 1.72 -18.59 15.03
C GLN A 279 0.43 -19.01 15.74
N LEU A 280 -0.43 -19.83 15.13
CA LEU A 280 -1.61 -20.39 15.84
C LEU A 280 -1.20 -21.23 17.05
N GLU A 281 -0.05 -21.91 16.98
CA GLU A 281 0.55 -22.66 18.09
C GLU A 281 1.52 -21.78 18.90
N SER A 282 2.53 -21.21 18.26
CA SER A 282 3.69 -20.61 18.92
C SER A 282 3.39 -19.26 19.63
N ILE A 283 2.41 -18.50 19.14
CA ILE A 283 2.06 -17.15 19.67
C ILE A 283 0.66 -17.14 20.28
N TYR A 284 -0.32 -17.63 19.55
CA TYR A 284 -1.73 -17.53 19.97
C TYR A 284 -2.20 -18.69 20.85
N HIS A 285 -1.42 -19.79 20.89
CA HIS A 285 -1.73 -20.99 21.70
C HIS A 285 -3.13 -21.56 21.44
N LEU A 286 -3.58 -21.53 20.18
CA LEU A 286 -4.85 -22.08 19.72
C LEU A 286 -4.72 -23.55 19.28
N ALA A 287 -3.51 -24.01 19.04
CA ALA A 287 -3.16 -25.37 18.64
C ALA A 287 -2.20 -26.01 19.66
N GLU A 288 -2.23 -27.33 19.78
CA GLU A 288 -1.37 -28.12 20.69
C GLU A 288 -0.02 -28.49 20.05
N SER A 289 0.07 -28.44 18.71
CA SER A 289 1.26 -28.73 17.92
C SER A 289 1.24 -27.99 16.59
N PRO A 290 2.37 -27.87 15.87
CA PRO A 290 2.40 -27.33 14.53
C PRO A 290 1.44 -28.05 13.57
N ALA A 291 1.34 -29.38 13.65
CA ALA A 291 0.40 -30.16 12.83
C ALA A 291 -1.07 -29.84 13.16
N ASP A 292 -1.39 -29.58 14.43
CA ASP A 292 -2.73 -29.16 14.84
C ASP A 292 -3.04 -27.73 14.35
N ALA A 293 -2.05 -26.82 14.36
CA ALA A 293 -2.16 -25.52 13.72
C ALA A 293 -2.46 -25.64 12.22
N GLY A 294 -1.75 -26.54 11.53
CA GLY A 294 -1.98 -26.86 10.12
C GLY A 294 -3.40 -27.41 9.88
N ARG A 295 -3.90 -28.29 10.75
CA ARG A 295 -5.28 -28.78 10.68
C ARG A 295 -6.30 -27.64 10.81
N LEU A 296 -6.14 -26.76 11.81
CA LEU A 296 -7.03 -25.62 12.00
C LEU A 296 -7.04 -24.70 10.77
N ALA A 297 -5.87 -24.41 10.21
CA ALA A 297 -5.75 -23.56 9.02
C ALA A 297 -6.40 -24.19 7.79
N LEU A 298 -6.14 -25.46 7.52
CA LEU A 298 -6.74 -26.18 6.38
C LEU A 298 -8.28 -26.29 6.51
N GLU A 299 -8.78 -26.56 7.71
CA GLU A 299 -10.21 -26.56 8.01
C GLU A 299 -10.85 -25.17 7.85
N ALA A 300 -10.09 -24.10 8.19
CA ALA A 300 -10.52 -22.72 7.99
C ALA A 300 -10.55 -22.31 6.51
N GLY A 301 -9.90 -23.06 5.62
CA GLY A 301 -9.85 -22.79 4.19
C GLY A 301 -8.59 -22.09 3.72
N MET A 302 -7.49 -22.15 4.49
CA MET A 302 -6.14 -21.75 4.10
C MET A 302 -5.57 -22.79 3.14
N ASP A 303 -5.22 -22.37 1.91
CA ASP A 303 -4.79 -23.27 0.87
C ASP A 303 -3.27 -23.52 0.87
N GLN A 304 -2.47 -22.50 1.21
CA GLN A 304 -1.00 -22.63 1.21
C GLN A 304 -0.38 -21.95 2.43
N GLU A 305 0.60 -22.64 3.04
CA GLU A 305 1.46 -22.08 4.08
C GLU A 305 2.68 -21.40 3.44
N LEU A 306 3.03 -20.18 3.91
CA LEU A 306 4.20 -19.41 3.52
C LEU A 306 5.04 -19.01 4.75
N PRO A 307 6.36 -18.74 4.63
CA PRO A 307 7.22 -18.87 3.43
C PRO A 307 7.94 -20.24 3.38
N THR A 308 7.72 -21.11 4.36
CA THR A 308 8.42 -22.38 4.54
C THR A 308 7.45 -23.43 5.10
N ILE A 309 7.93 -24.67 5.23
CA ILE A 309 7.17 -25.76 5.82
C ILE A 309 7.32 -25.72 7.33
N ALA A 310 6.27 -25.43 8.06
CA ALA A 310 6.20 -25.48 9.51
C ALA A 310 5.00 -26.30 10.00
N ALA A 311 3.80 -25.84 9.72
CA ALA A 311 2.55 -26.47 10.14
C ALA A 311 2.00 -27.48 9.10
N TYR A 312 2.23 -27.23 7.81
CA TYR A 312 1.89 -28.20 6.74
C TYR A 312 3.00 -29.24 6.58
N ASN A 313 3.26 -29.96 7.64
CA ASN A 313 4.37 -30.89 7.82
C ASN A 313 3.96 -32.37 7.62
N ASP A 314 4.93 -33.29 7.78
CA ASP A 314 4.69 -34.73 7.61
C ASP A 314 3.71 -35.32 8.62
N GLU A 315 3.58 -34.75 9.83
CA GLU A 315 2.62 -35.18 10.83
C GLU A 315 1.17 -34.83 10.37
N LEU A 316 0.95 -33.62 9.83
CA LEU A 316 -0.36 -33.28 9.24
C LEU A 316 -0.70 -34.20 8.05
N LYS A 317 0.29 -34.52 7.21
CA LYS A 317 0.11 -35.46 6.10
C LYS A 317 -0.32 -36.85 6.59
N GLU A 318 0.26 -37.33 7.70
CA GLU A 318 -0.15 -38.59 8.30
C GLU A 318 -1.54 -38.54 8.92
N ASN A 319 -1.93 -37.39 9.51
CA ASN A 319 -3.28 -37.14 10.01
C ASN A 319 -4.31 -37.20 8.86
N ILE A 320 -3.97 -36.71 7.68
CA ILE A 320 -4.82 -36.85 6.48
C ILE A 320 -4.87 -38.33 6.02
N ARG A 321 -3.73 -38.99 5.93
CA ARG A 321 -3.65 -40.42 5.49
C ARG A 321 -4.45 -41.34 6.41
N SER A 322 -4.44 -41.10 7.71
CA SER A 322 -5.19 -41.86 8.70
C SER A 322 -6.67 -41.51 8.81
N GLY A 323 -7.11 -40.43 8.14
CA GLY A 323 -8.50 -39.94 8.18
C GLY A 323 -8.86 -39.08 9.40
N VAL A 324 -7.88 -38.68 10.21
CA VAL A 324 -8.08 -37.70 11.30
C VAL A 324 -8.44 -36.34 10.70
N VAL A 325 -7.81 -35.97 9.59
CA VAL A 325 -8.17 -34.80 8.78
C VAL A 325 -8.74 -35.29 7.45
N GLN A 326 -9.84 -34.72 7.00
CA GLN A 326 -10.51 -35.15 5.77
C GLN A 326 -9.65 -34.79 4.53
N GLU A 327 -9.33 -35.80 3.69
CA GLU A 327 -8.59 -35.58 2.44
C GLU A 327 -9.30 -34.61 1.49
N SER A 328 -10.64 -34.52 1.55
CA SER A 328 -11.41 -33.58 0.74
C SER A 328 -11.01 -32.10 0.96
N LEU A 329 -10.53 -31.74 2.16
CA LEU A 329 -10.03 -30.38 2.45
C LEU A 329 -8.72 -30.11 1.68
N LEU A 330 -7.85 -31.11 1.60
CA LEU A 330 -6.63 -31.05 0.79
C LEU A 330 -6.98 -30.97 -0.71
N ASP A 331 -7.93 -31.79 -1.17
CA ASP A 331 -8.38 -31.77 -2.57
C ASP A 331 -8.96 -30.41 -2.97
N GLU A 332 -9.74 -29.76 -2.10
CA GLU A 332 -10.24 -28.42 -2.32
C GLU A 332 -9.11 -27.38 -2.48
N ALA A 333 -8.11 -27.43 -1.61
CA ALA A 333 -6.96 -26.50 -1.66
C ALA A 333 -6.15 -26.73 -2.94
N VAL A 334 -5.80 -27.98 -3.22
CA VAL A 334 -5.02 -28.36 -4.41
C VAL A 334 -5.75 -28.01 -5.71
N LEU A 335 -7.09 -28.19 -5.76
CA LEU A 335 -7.88 -27.82 -6.93
C LEU A 335 -7.77 -26.33 -7.24
N ARG A 336 -7.85 -25.46 -6.20
CA ARG A 336 -7.69 -24.01 -6.38
C ARG A 336 -6.29 -23.64 -6.83
N ILE A 337 -5.26 -24.24 -6.24
CA ILE A 337 -3.85 -24.00 -6.59
C ILE A 337 -3.56 -24.43 -8.03
N LEU A 338 -4.01 -25.64 -8.44
CA LEU A 338 -3.84 -26.13 -9.81
C LEU A 338 -4.58 -25.24 -10.83
N THR A 339 -5.82 -24.83 -10.49
CA THR A 339 -6.60 -23.92 -11.33
C THR A 339 -5.84 -22.60 -11.55
N MET A 340 -5.25 -22.01 -10.48
CA MET A 340 -4.42 -20.82 -10.58
C MET A 340 -3.18 -21.05 -11.46
N LYS A 341 -2.48 -22.19 -11.31
CA LYS A 341 -1.32 -22.54 -12.15
C LYS A 341 -1.68 -22.62 -13.63
N PHE A 342 -2.82 -23.24 -13.97
CA PHE A 342 -3.29 -23.30 -15.35
C PHE A 342 -3.70 -21.93 -15.89
N ARG A 343 -4.38 -21.11 -15.10
CA ARG A 343 -4.74 -19.74 -15.48
C ARG A 343 -3.51 -18.86 -15.73
N LEU A 344 -2.44 -19.07 -14.97
CA LEU A 344 -1.16 -18.38 -15.14
C LEU A 344 -0.35 -18.89 -16.35
N GLY A 345 -0.78 -19.99 -17.00
CA GLY A 345 -0.09 -20.59 -18.13
C GLY A 345 1.27 -21.20 -17.76
N LEU A 346 1.43 -21.66 -16.51
CA LEU A 346 2.71 -22.19 -16.03
C LEU A 346 3.06 -23.54 -16.66
N PHE A 347 2.07 -24.32 -17.08
CA PHE A 347 2.31 -25.60 -17.76
C PHE A 347 2.83 -25.41 -19.18
N GLU A 348 2.46 -24.29 -19.84
CA GLU A 348 2.91 -23.94 -21.17
C GLU A 348 4.24 -23.14 -21.14
N ASN A 349 4.40 -22.26 -20.14
CA ASN A 349 5.54 -21.35 -20.04
C ASN A 349 6.06 -21.28 -18.59
N PRO A 350 6.73 -22.35 -18.10
CA PRO A 350 7.16 -22.42 -16.70
C PRO A 350 8.45 -21.63 -16.41
N PHE A 351 9.22 -21.25 -17.43
CA PHE A 351 10.55 -20.67 -17.27
C PHE A 351 10.60 -19.17 -17.55
N PRO A 352 11.60 -18.45 -17.01
CA PRO A 352 11.88 -17.05 -17.34
C PRO A 352 12.08 -16.82 -18.83
N SER A 353 11.95 -15.56 -19.26
CA SER A 353 12.29 -15.12 -20.61
C SER A 353 13.79 -15.21 -20.88
N GLU A 354 14.20 -15.46 -22.14
CA GLU A 354 15.61 -15.53 -22.53
C GLU A 354 16.35 -14.19 -22.36
N ASN A 355 15.65 -13.06 -22.54
CA ASN A 355 16.21 -11.72 -22.41
C ASN A 355 15.40 -10.86 -21.43
N VAL A 356 15.58 -11.11 -20.13
CA VAL A 356 14.86 -10.43 -19.04
C VAL A 356 15.15 -8.93 -19.02
N GLN A 357 16.39 -8.52 -19.30
CA GLN A 357 16.81 -7.12 -19.26
C GLN A 357 16.05 -6.25 -20.28
N ALA A 358 15.64 -6.81 -21.42
CA ALA A 358 14.88 -6.08 -22.43
C ALA A 358 13.48 -5.66 -21.96
N GLU A 359 13.00 -6.24 -20.86
CA GLU A 359 11.69 -5.93 -20.28
C GLU A 359 11.73 -4.72 -19.33
N ILE A 360 12.92 -4.13 -19.09
CA ILE A 360 13.05 -2.86 -18.35
C ILE A 360 13.33 -1.77 -19.37
N THR A 361 12.38 -0.86 -19.55
CA THR A 361 12.40 0.06 -20.71
C THR A 361 12.43 1.52 -20.26
N PRO A 362 12.90 2.46 -21.13
CA PRO A 362 12.81 3.89 -20.86
C PRO A 362 11.37 4.39 -20.63
N ALA A 363 10.36 3.69 -21.18
CA ALA A 363 8.95 4.02 -20.94
C ALA A 363 8.55 3.79 -19.46
N ASP A 364 9.15 2.80 -18.80
CA ASP A 364 8.91 2.51 -17.39
C ASP A 364 9.47 3.63 -16.50
N THR A 365 10.66 4.16 -16.84
CA THR A 365 11.25 5.33 -16.16
C THR A 365 10.37 6.57 -16.34
N ALA A 366 9.84 6.80 -17.54
CA ALA A 366 8.93 7.92 -17.81
C ALA A 366 7.61 7.78 -17.03
N LEU A 367 7.04 6.57 -16.96
CA LEU A 367 5.85 6.27 -16.17
C LEU A 367 6.12 6.50 -14.68
N ASN A 368 7.25 5.99 -14.17
CA ASN A 368 7.64 6.14 -12.77
C ASN A 368 7.82 7.62 -12.40
N ARG A 369 8.52 8.40 -13.23
CA ARG A 369 8.68 9.85 -13.01
C ARG A 369 7.34 10.57 -12.95
N LYS A 370 6.40 10.22 -13.83
CA LYS A 370 5.05 10.80 -13.82
C LYS A 370 4.31 10.46 -12.53
N ILE A 371 4.30 9.19 -12.13
CA ILE A 371 3.66 8.75 -10.89
C ILE A 371 4.30 9.45 -9.68
N ALA A 372 5.63 9.54 -9.62
CA ALA A 372 6.34 10.23 -8.56
C ALA A 372 5.97 11.72 -8.47
N GLN A 373 5.82 12.43 -9.60
CA GLN A 373 5.38 13.82 -9.61
C GLN A 373 3.93 13.98 -9.11
N GLU A 374 3.04 13.06 -9.48
CA GLU A 374 1.63 13.09 -9.12
C GLU A 374 1.36 12.56 -7.70
N SER A 375 2.31 11.84 -7.10
CA SER A 375 2.21 11.30 -5.74
C SER A 375 2.49 12.32 -4.64
N MET A 376 3.14 13.44 -4.96
CA MET A 376 3.54 14.44 -3.98
C MET A 376 2.46 15.50 -3.79
N ILE A 377 2.32 15.95 -2.56
CA ILE A 377 1.21 16.81 -2.15
C ILE A 377 1.76 18.15 -1.64
N LEU A 378 1.35 19.23 -2.26
CA LEU A 378 1.61 20.58 -1.71
C LEU A 378 0.60 20.86 -0.59
N LEU A 379 1.05 20.70 0.66
CA LEU A 379 0.19 20.87 1.85
C LEU A 379 -0.05 22.34 2.18
N LYS A 380 0.98 23.17 2.05
CA LYS A 380 0.96 24.60 2.34
C LYS A 380 1.79 25.35 1.30
N ASN A 381 1.36 26.58 0.94
CA ASN A 381 2.16 27.48 0.11
C ASN A 381 1.69 28.93 0.26
N ASP A 382 2.49 29.75 0.92
CA ASP A 382 2.25 31.20 1.09
C ASP A 382 2.80 32.01 -0.11
N GLY A 383 2.97 31.35 -1.27
CA GLY A 383 3.44 31.98 -2.51
C GLY A 383 4.96 31.89 -2.71
N VAL A 384 5.70 31.15 -1.87
CA VAL A 384 7.15 30.96 -2.00
C VAL A 384 7.50 29.94 -3.08
N LEU A 385 6.62 29.01 -3.37
CA LEU A 385 6.73 28.03 -4.46
C LEU A 385 5.77 28.40 -5.61
N PRO A 386 6.18 28.10 -6.86
CA PRO A 386 7.46 27.53 -7.26
C PRO A 386 8.60 28.54 -7.11
N LEU A 387 9.84 28.04 -6.94
CA LEU A 387 11.03 28.86 -6.78
C LEU A 387 11.14 29.92 -7.86
N ALA A 388 11.17 31.20 -7.43
CA ALA A 388 11.29 32.30 -8.36
C ALA A 388 12.68 32.35 -9.00
N LYS A 389 12.78 32.73 -10.27
CA LYS A 389 14.05 32.88 -10.99
C LYS A 389 14.99 33.93 -10.36
N SER A 390 14.47 34.79 -9.50
CA SER A 390 15.23 35.78 -8.72
C SER A 390 16.00 35.18 -7.56
N VAL A 391 15.63 34.00 -7.07
CA VAL A 391 16.34 33.28 -5.99
C VAL A 391 17.66 32.77 -6.57
N LYS A 392 18.77 33.26 -6.01
CA LYS A 392 20.14 32.96 -6.48
C LYS A 392 20.87 31.98 -5.60
N LYS A 393 20.55 31.97 -4.33
CA LYS A 393 21.22 31.13 -3.33
C LYS A 393 20.20 30.46 -2.42
N VAL A 394 20.24 29.14 -2.36
CA VAL A 394 19.34 28.31 -1.56
C VAL A 394 20.16 27.45 -0.59
N ALA A 395 19.85 27.52 0.71
CA ALA A 395 20.37 26.59 1.69
C ALA A 395 19.48 25.33 1.70
N VAL A 396 20.05 24.16 1.52
CA VAL A 396 19.37 22.87 1.58
C VAL A 396 19.88 22.13 2.80
N ILE A 397 18.99 21.83 3.73
CA ILE A 397 19.34 21.34 5.07
C ILE A 397 18.52 20.08 5.38
N GLY A 398 19.14 19.10 5.98
CA GLY A 398 18.54 17.84 6.41
C GLY A 398 19.22 16.61 5.80
N TRP A 399 19.13 15.49 6.51
CA TRP A 399 19.72 14.22 6.12
C TRP A 399 19.19 13.73 4.75
N HIS A 400 17.89 13.83 4.52
CA HIS A 400 17.25 13.34 3.29
C HIS A 400 17.71 14.09 2.03
N ALA A 401 18.24 15.31 2.17
CA ALA A 401 18.53 16.20 1.04
C ALA A 401 19.50 15.59 0.02
N ASP A 402 20.59 14.95 0.49
CA ASP A 402 21.60 14.31 -0.37
C ASP A 402 21.64 12.79 -0.21
N SER A 403 20.54 12.19 0.19
CA SER A 403 20.38 10.73 0.29
C SER A 403 19.54 10.20 -0.86
N VAL A 404 20.07 9.23 -1.62
CA VAL A 404 19.32 8.42 -2.57
C VAL A 404 18.46 7.41 -1.80
N ARG A 405 18.98 6.89 -0.67
CA ARG A 405 18.23 5.94 0.15
C ARG A 405 16.90 6.50 0.66
N ALA A 406 16.84 7.76 1.02
CA ALA A 406 15.62 8.41 1.51
C ALA A 406 14.44 8.39 0.53
N LEU A 407 14.68 8.12 -0.74
CA LEU A 407 13.65 8.03 -1.77
C LEU A 407 12.85 6.70 -1.71
N PHE A 408 13.37 5.67 -1.03
CA PHE A 408 12.82 4.32 -1.07
C PHE A 408 12.15 3.95 0.26
N GLY A 409 10.97 3.35 0.17
CA GLY A 409 10.24 2.82 1.31
C GLY A 409 10.66 1.40 1.71
N GLY A 410 9.98 0.85 2.72
CA GLY A 410 10.28 -0.46 3.29
C GLY A 410 10.23 -1.60 2.28
N TYR A 411 9.22 -1.64 1.44
CA TYR A 411 9.02 -2.71 0.45
C TYR A 411 9.73 -2.41 -0.88
N SER A 412 11.02 -2.11 -0.79
CA SER A 412 11.94 -1.93 -1.93
C SER A 412 13.11 -2.91 -1.84
N ALA A 413 13.70 -3.28 -2.98
CA ALA A 413 14.89 -4.14 -3.01
C ALA A 413 16.05 -3.52 -2.21
N LEU A 414 16.16 -2.18 -2.21
CA LEU A 414 17.21 -1.47 -1.46
C LEU A 414 17.05 -1.64 0.05
N ALA A 415 15.84 -1.44 0.59
CA ALA A 415 15.58 -1.58 2.02
C ALA A 415 15.87 -3.01 2.52
N MET A 416 15.54 -4.03 1.72
CA MET A 416 15.91 -5.41 2.06
C MET A 416 17.44 -5.62 2.01
N LYS A 417 18.11 -5.07 0.99
CA LYS A 417 19.55 -5.24 0.79
C LYS A 417 20.40 -4.56 1.87
N GLU A 418 19.87 -3.54 2.55
CA GLU A 418 20.52 -2.92 3.73
C GLU A 418 20.81 -3.90 4.86
N ASN A 419 20.00 -4.94 4.99
CA ASN A 419 20.19 -5.96 6.02
C ASN A 419 21.52 -6.71 5.86
N THR A 420 22.09 -6.72 4.65
CA THR A 420 23.46 -7.27 4.41
C THR A 420 24.55 -6.46 5.09
N LEU A 421 24.26 -5.24 5.55
CA LEU A 421 25.19 -4.37 6.27
C LEU A 421 25.19 -4.60 7.80
N GLY A 422 24.55 -5.68 8.27
CA GLY A 422 24.61 -6.12 9.66
C GLY A 422 23.68 -5.37 10.61
N VAL A 423 22.60 -4.76 10.10
CA VAL A 423 21.57 -4.14 10.93
C VAL A 423 20.48 -5.16 11.23
N LYS A 424 20.01 -5.20 12.48
CA LYS A 424 18.96 -6.14 12.91
C LYS A 424 17.64 -5.86 12.15
N MET A 425 17.08 -6.89 11.52
CA MET A 425 15.77 -6.83 10.85
C MET A 425 14.62 -6.82 11.85
N SER A 426 13.53 -6.16 11.46
CA SER A 426 12.28 -6.06 12.24
C SER A 426 11.11 -6.84 11.64
N MET A 427 11.26 -7.49 10.47
CA MET A 427 10.15 -8.19 9.79
C MET A 427 9.50 -9.25 10.68
N ALA A 428 8.17 -9.21 10.78
CA ALA A 428 7.37 -10.28 11.37
C ALA A 428 7.54 -11.58 10.57
N GLY A 429 7.75 -12.70 11.28
CA GLY A 429 7.84 -14.03 10.66
C GLY A 429 9.21 -14.40 10.08
N ILE A 430 10.16 -13.49 10.00
CA ILE A 430 11.57 -13.81 9.71
C ILE A 430 12.40 -13.48 10.96
N GLN A 431 12.44 -14.37 11.90
CA GLN A 431 13.47 -14.30 12.93
C GLN A 431 14.81 -14.62 12.26
N ALA A 432 15.70 -13.62 12.16
CA ALA A 432 17.11 -13.93 12.06
C ALA A 432 17.45 -14.78 13.30
N ASP A 433 18.08 -15.94 13.12
CA ASP A 433 18.50 -16.78 14.23
C ASP A 433 19.12 -15.90 15.32
N ALA A 434 18.47 -15.85 16.48
CA ALA A 434 18.94 -15.10 17.64
C ALA A 434 20.33 -15.58 18.11
N ASP A 435 20.76 -16.74 17.61
CA ASP A 435 22.03 -17.40 17.88
C ASP A 435 23.14 -17.11 16.85
N SER A 436 22.87 -16.17 15.87
CA SER A 436 23.94 -15.76 14.95
C SER A 436 25.04 -15.01 15.71
N PRO A 437 26.29 -15.48 15.71
CA PRO A 437 27.42 -14.83 16.43
C PRO A 437 27.69 -13.39 15.96
N ALA A 438 27.16 -12.98 14.82
CA ALA A 438 27.25 -11.63 14.29
C ALA A 438 26.25 -10.65 14.94
N ALA A 439 25.14 -11.15 15.50
CA ALA A 439 24.11 -10.32 16.14
C ALA A 439 24.44 -9.99 17.62
N GLU A 440 25.16 -10.83 18.30
CA GLU A 440 25.42 -10.70 19.75
C GLU A 440 26.52 -9.70 20.13
N ASN A 441 27.42 -9.29 19.25
CA ASN A 441 28.66 -8.58 19.64
C ASN A 441 28.81 -7.14 19.10
N ALA A 442 27.88 -6.58 18.33
CA ALA A 442 27.93 -5.18 17.93
C ALA A 442 27.00 -4.36 18.83
N VAL A 443 27.56 -3.66 19.80
CA VAL A 443 26.86 -2.56 20.46
C VAL A 443 26.52 -1.54 19.37
N GLN A 444 25.32 -1.65 18.80
CA GLN A 444 24.84 -0.70 17.82
C GLN A 444 24.59 0.64 18.52
N LYS A 445 25.23 1.70 18.05
CA LYS A 445 25.00 3.04 18.59
C LYS A 445 23.62 3.54 18.12
N THR A 446 22.85 4.09 19.04
CA THR A 446 21.59 4.77 18.72
C THR A 446 21.80 6.27 18.56
N TYR A 447 20.89 6.93 17.87
CA TYR A 447 20.84 8.39 17.89
C TYR A 447 20.55 8.88 19.31
N PRO A 448 21.26 9.93 19.81
CA PRO A 448 21.04 10.47 21.14
C PRO A 448 19.56 10.80 21.37
N GLY A 449 19.00 10.30 22.50
CA GLY A 449 17.58 10.49 22.83
C GLY A 449 16.57 9.70 21.99
N SER A 450 17.02 8.59 21.38
CA SER A 450 16.19 7.71 20.56
C SER A 450 16.66 6.27 20.69
N GLU A 451 15.77 5.31 20.44
CA GLU A 451 16.06 3.88 20.29
C GLU A 451 16.50 3.54 18.85
N VAL A 452 16.41 4.49 17.92
CA VAL A 452 16.76 4.28 16.51
C VAL A 452 18.28 4.12 16.38
N VAL A 453 18.69 3.00 15.80
CA VAL A 453 20.11 2.71 15.53
C VAL A 453 20.64 3.68 14.48
N MET A 454 21.86 4.18 14.67
CA MET A 454 22.49 5.05 13.68
C MET A 454 22.68 4.31 12.36
N GLU A 455 22.39 4.97 11.26
CA GLU A 455 22.55 4.41 9.92
C GLU A 455 23.98 3.94 9.68
N ASN A 456 24.11 2.76 9.04
CA ASN A 456 25.40 2.27 8.60
C ASN A 456 25.93 3.15 7.45
N PRO A 457 27.18 3.67 7.54
CA PRO A 457 27.75 4.52 6.47
C PRO A 457 27.82 3.86 5.09
N GLY A 458 27.67 2.54 5.00
CA GLY A 458 27.62 1.78 3.75
C GLY A 458 26.30 1.90 2.99
N VAL A 459 25.22 2.39 3.63
CA VAL A 459 23.86 2.43 3.05
C VAL A 459 23.80 3.34 1.83
N GLU A 460 24.25 4.59 1.93
CA GLU A 460 24.23 5.52 0.80
C GLU A 460 25.11 5.06 -0.38
N PRO A 461 26.35 4.58 -0.20
CA PRO A 461 27.11 3.92 -1.26
C PRO A 461 26.41 2.72 -1.90
N LEU A 462 25.69 1.90 -1.09
CA LEU A 462 24.89 0.80 -1.60
C LEU A 462 23.74 1.30 -2.45
N ALA A 463 23.00 2.31 -2.00
CA ALA A 463 21.88 2.90 -2.71
C ALA A 463 22.29 3.43 -4.10
N ARG A 464 23.38 4.22 -4.15
CA ARG A 464 23.92 4.76 -5.42
C ARG A 464 24.44 3.67 -6.36
N ARG A 465 24.92 2.55 -5.85
CA ARG A 465 25.32 1.41 -6.66
C ARG A 465 24.12 0.64 -7.22
N CYS A 466 23.08 0.44 -6.41
CA CYS A 466 21.87 -0.27 -6.85
C CYS A 466 21.02 0.54 -7.82
N TYR A 467 21.02 1.86 -7.68
CA TYR A 467 20.22 2.79 -8.48
C TYR A 467 21.09 3.96 -9.00
N PRO A 468 22.01 3.70 -9.94
CA PRO A 468 22.99 4.70 -10.42
C PRO A 468 22.32 5.89 -11.13
N ASP A 469 21.12 5.71 -11.66
CA ASP A 469 20.35 6.75 -12.36
C ASP A 469 19.39 7.51 -11.43
N ALA A 470 19.32 7.16 -10.14
CA ALA A 470 18.52 7.89 -9.17
C ALA A 470 19.34 9.08 -8.61
N TYR A 471 18.73 10.26 -8.66
CA TYR A 471 19.31 11.47 -8.07
C TYR A 471 18.74 11.72 -6.68
N SER A 472 19.59 12.10 -5.71
CA SER A 472 19.12 12.72 -4.49
C SER A 472 18.35 14.02 -4.82
N MET A 473 17.51 14.52 -3.89
CA MET A 473 16.80 15.79 -4.06
C MET A 473 17.79 16.92 -4.42
N LEU A 474 18.89 17.02 -3.68
CA LEU A 474 19.92 18.04 -3.91
C LEU A 474 20.59 17.90 -5.29
N GLY A 475 20.91 16.66 -5.68
CA GLY A 475 21.49 16.37 -6.99
C GLY A 475 20.55 16.80 -8.12
N ALA A 476 19.27 16.44 -8.01
CA ALA A 476 18.24 16.81 -8.99
C ALA A 476 17.98 18.34 -9.04
N LEU A 477 17.95 19.02 -7.90
CA LEU A 477 17.81 20.50 -7.85
C LEU A 477 18.94 21.21 -8.58
N ARG A 478 20.19 20.77 -8.39
CA ARG A 478 21.35 21.32 -9.09
C ARG A 478 21.26 21.18 -10.62
N LEU A 479 20.67 20.07 -11.08
CA LEU A 479 20.42 19.86 -12.52
C LEU A 479 19.24 20.70 -13.03
N ALA A 480 18.15 20.80 -12.25
CA ALA A 480 16.94 21.50 -12.66
C ALA A 480 17.08 23.04 -12.63
N ALA A 481 17.93 23.57 -11.75
CA ALA A 481 18.13 25.01 -11.57
C ALA A 481 19.64 25.40 -11.57
N PRO A 482 20.35 25.24 -12.70
CA PRO A 482 21.81 25.41 -12.77
C PRO A 482 22.31 26.84 -12.55
N HIS A 483 21.40 27.82 -12.49
CA HIS A 483 21.71 29.25 -12.22
C HIS A 483 21.51 29.62 -10.73
N THR A 484 21.10 28.66 -9.90
CA THR A 484 20.93 28.80 -8.45
C THR A 484 22.07 28.08 -7.73
N GLU A 485 22.72 28.76 -6.81
CA GLU A 485 23.71 28.16 -5.91
C GLU A 485 23.00 27.41 -4.79
N PHE A 486 23.24 26.09 -4.69
CA PHE A 486 22.69 25.25 -3.62
C PHE A 486 23.78 24.95 -2.58
N LEU A 487 23.69 25.60 -1.43
CA LEU A 487 24.51 25.33 -0.26
C LEU A 487 23.90 24.13 0.48
N TYR A 488 24.72 23.25 1.00
CA TYR A 488 24.25 22.07 1.72
C TYR A 488 24.91 21.92 3.10
N ALA A 489 24.11 21.58 4.07
CA ALA A 489 24.53 21.05 5.36
C ALA A 489 23.54 20.00 5.83
N GLN A 490 24.02 18.88 6.39
CA GLN A 490 23.12 17.91 6.98
C GLN A 490 22.29 18.52 8.11
N GLY A 491 22.91 19.32 8.98
CA GLY A 491 22.27 20.08 10.07
C GLY A 491 21.78 19.20 11.22
N TYR A 492 20.98 18.18 10.90
CA TYR A 492 20.38 17.26 11.86
C TYR A 492 20.17 15.88 11.25
N PRO A 493 20.09 14.83 12.10
CA PRO A 493 19.68 13.48 11.66
C PRO A 493 18.15 13.36 11.50
N TYR A 494 17.71 12.17 11.06
CA TYR A 494 16.29 11.83 10.95
C TYR A 494 15.68 11.24 12.24
N ALA A 495 16.44 11.16 13.33
CA ALA A 495 15.98 10.68 14.62
C ALA A 495 16.73 11.34 15.78
N GLY A 496 16.14 11.32 16.98
CA GLY A 496 16.75 11.75 18.20
C GLY A 496 16.80 13.27 18.41
N ASN A 497 17.80 13.70 19.21
CA ASN A 497 17.90 15.10 19.70
C ASN A 497 19.27 15.74 19.45
N GLU A 498 20.09 15.20 18.54
CA GLU A 498 21.44 15.68 18.23
C GLU A 498 21.39 17.04 17.53
N GLU A 499 22.11 18.03 18.08
CA GLU A 499 22.11 19.42 17.62
C GLU A 499 23.47 19.91 17.12
N SER A 500 24.50 19.08 17.12
CA SER A 500 25.88 19.50 16.80
C SER A 500 26.04 20.07 15.39
N GLY A 501 25.18 19.74 14.48
CA GLY A 501 25.15 20.26 13.10
C GLY A 501 24.39 21.57 12.92
N HIS A 502 23.63 22.03 13.93
CA HIS A 502 22.73 23.19 13.81
C HIS A 502 23.47 24.47 13.44
N ASP A 503 24.60 24.77 14.11
CA ASP A 503 25.32 26.05 13.90
C ASP A 503 25.82 26.16 12.46
N ALA A 504 26.38 25.11 11.90
CA ALA A 504 26.86 25.08 10.53
C ALA A 504 25.70 25.26 9.53
N ALA A 505 24.55 24.62 9.79
CA ALA A 505 23.36 24.72 8.96
C ALA A 505 22.73 26.14 9.06
N LEU A 506 22.67 26.73 10.24
CA LEU A 506 22.22 28.13 10.44
C LEU A 506 23.14 29.13 9.74
N GLN A 507 24.44 28.85 9.67
CA GLN A 507 25.37 29.73 8.96
C GLN A 507 25.07 29.76 7.45
N ILE A 508 24.89 28.61 6.79
CA ILE A 508 24.51 28.60 5.36
C ILE A 508 23.11 29.18 5.12
N ALA A 509 22.18 29.01 6.08
CA ALA A 509 20.85 29.60 6.01
C ALA A 509 20.88 31.13 6.04
N LYS A 510 21.76 31.75 6.86
CA LYS A 510 21.96 33.20 6.87
C LYS A 510 22.41 33.74 5.51
N ASP A 511 23.29 33.02 4.83
CA ASP A 511 23.89 33.42 3.56
C ASP A 511 22.97 33.18 2.36
N ALA A 512 21.82 32.50 2.53
CA ALA A 512 20.89 32.13 1.49
C ALA A 512 19.71 33.11 1.34
N ASP A 513 19.11 33.15 0.16
CA ASP A 513 17.87 33.89 -0.10
C ASP A 513 16.63 33.09 0.41
N LEU A 514 16.73 31.76 0.41
CA LEU A 514 15.67 30.83 0.78
C LEU A 514 16.28 29.56 1.39
N VAL A 515 15.55 28.93 2.30
CA VAL A 515 15.96 27.67 2.93
C VAL A 515 15.00 26.55 2.53
N ILE A 516 15.54 25.39 2.16
CA ILE A 516 14.79 24.14 2.01
C ILE A 516 15.23 23.21 3.14
N CYS A 517 14.29 22.81 3.98
CA CYS A 517 14.50 21.83 5.05
C CYS A 517 13.88 20.49 4.65
N THR A 518 14.65 19.41 4.61
CA THR A 518 14.09 18.06 4.51
C THR A 518 13.80 17.55 5.90
N LEU A 519 12.56 17.12 6.12
CA LEU A 519 12.00 16.81 7.43
C LEU A 519 11.41 15.39 7.42
N GLY A 520 11.36 14.77 8.58
CA GLY A 520 10.73 13.47 8.76
C GLY A 520 11.69 12.40 9.23
N GLY A 521 11.32 11.14 8.99
CA GLY A 521 12.00 9.96 9.49
C GLY A 521 12.73 9.14 8.43
N HIS A 522 12.91 7.87 8.71
CA HIS A 522 13.49 6.89 7.80
C HIS A 522 12.56 5.68 7.70
N TYR A 523 11.99 5.47 6.52
CA TYR A 523 11.03 4.39 6.26
C TYR A 523 11.74 3.13 5.75
N GLY A 524 11.57 2.01 6.48
CA GLY A 524 12.25 0.75 6.10
C GLY A 524 11.91 -0.44 6.99
N TRP A 525 12.85 -1.41 7.11
CA TRP A 525 12.64 -2.70 7.79
C TRP A 525 13.68 -3.04 8.86
N ASN A 526 14.44 -2.10 9.32
CA ASN A 526 15.52 -2.42 10.25
C ASN A 526 15.57 -1.41 11.39
N ALA A 527 16.36 -1.70 12.39
CA ALA A 527 16.46 -0.90 13.61
C ALA A 527 16.98 0.54 13.38
N SER A 528 17.47 0.88 12.18
CA SER A 528 17.80 2.25 11.80
C SER A 528 16.61 3.05 11.26
N CYS A 529 15.43 2.43 11.13
CA CYS A 529 14.24 3.10 10.63
C CYS A 529 13.40 3.68 11.76
N THR A 530 12.59 4.69 11.45
CA THR A 530 11.65 5.32 12.39
C THR A 530 10.23 4.83 12.17
N THR A 531 9.95 4.24 11.01
CA THR A 531 8.66 3.66 10.65
C THR A 531 8.86 2.52 9.66
N GLY A 532 7.99 1.52 9.70
CA GLY A 532 8.04 0.33 8.86
C GLY A 532 7.40 -0.88 9.52
N GLU A 533 7.53 -2.04 8.91
CA GLU A 533 7.01 -3.29 9.47
C GLU A 533 7.71 -3.64 10.79
N GLY A 534 6.90 -3.80 11.85
CA GLY A 534 7.42 -4.03 13.20
C GLY A 534 8.09 -2.81 13.84
N ILE A 535 7.89 -1.61 13.28
CA ILE A 535 8.43 -0.34 13.77
C ILE A 535 7.30 0.66 13.86
N ASP A 536 6.55 0.59 14.96
CA ASP A 536 5.41 1.45 15.23
C ASP A 536 5.85 2.67 16.06
N ALA A 537 5.19 3.81 15.83
CA ALA A 537 5.52 5.06 16.49
C ALA A 537 4.53 5.38 17.63
N MET A 538 5.00 5.99 18.72
CA MET A 538 4.14 6.63 19.71
C MET A 538 3.73 8.03 19.26
N HIS A 539 4.63 8.73 18.58
CA HIS A 539 4.50 10.12 18.15
C HIS A 539 4.38 10.23 16.65
N ILE A 540 3.60 11.19 16.20
CA ILE A 540 3.38 11.51 14.77
C ILE A 540 4.06 12.82 14.37
N GLY A 541 4.86 13.39 15.27
CA GLY A 541 5.59 14.64 15.04
C GLY A 541 6.97 14.44 14.43
N LEU A 542 7.68 15.55 14.25
CA LEU A 542 9.07 15.53 13.83
C LEU A 542 10.00 15.11 15.00
N PRO A 543 11.18 14.54 14.70
CA PRO A 543 12.23 14.33 15.70
C PRO A 543 12.63 15.63 16.40
N VAL A 544 12.99 15.55 17.69
CA VAL A 544 13.30 16.71 18.53
C VAL A 544 14.38 17.59 17.91
N CYS A 545 15.42 16.99 17.30
CA CYS A 545 16.48 17.75 16.64
C CYS A 545 15.95 18.63 15.49
N GLN A 546 14.96 18.15 14.74
CA GLN A 546 14.35 18.88 13.62
C GLN A 546 13.45 20.01 14.12
N GLU A 547 12.60 19.74 15.12
CA GLU A 547 11.76 20.77 15.78
C GLU A 547 12.61 21.94 16.29
N ARG A 548 13.67 21.64 17.06
CA ARG A 548 14.57 22.65 17.61
C ARG A 548 15.35 23.41 16.54
N PHE A 549 15.70 22.76 15.44
CA PHE A 549 16.33 23.43 14.31
C PHE A 549 15.37 24.45 13.68
N LEU A 550 14.13 24.07 13.42
CA LEU A 550 13.11 24.97 12.86
C LEU A 550 12.86 26.16 13.79
N GLU A 551 12.79 25.97 15.10
CA GLU A 551 12.66 27.06 16.09
C GLU A 551 13.82 28.07 16.00
N LYS A 552 15.06 27.56 15.87
CA LYS A 552 16.24 28.42 15.68
C LYS A 552 16.23 29.14 14.34
N LEU A 553 15.79 28.47 13.29
CA LEU A 553 15.72 29.00 11.93
C LEU A 553 14.70 30.15 11.82
N GLU A 554 13.60 30.11 12.57
CA GLU A 554 12.56 31.14 12.61
C GLU A 554 13.14 32.53 12.87
N SER A 555 14.17 32.62 13.74
CA SER A 555 14.84 33.89 14.10
C SER A 555 15.57 34.55 12.94
N LEU A 556 15.85 33.81 11.85
CA LEU A 556 16.52 34.37 10.66
C LEU A 556 15.55 35.06 9.69
N HIS A 557 14.22 34.90 9.88
CA HIS A 557 13.17 35.49 9.03
C HIS A 557 13.37 35.26 7.53
N LYS A 558 13.91 34.11 7.15
CA LYS A 558 14.09 33.69 5.76
C LYS A 558 12.84 32.92 5.29
N PRO A 559 12.50 32.96 3.99
CA PRO A 559 11.52 32.02 3.45
C PRO A 559 11.99 30.58 3.61
N VAL A 560 11.12 29.72 4.15
CA VAL A 560 11.43 28.31 4.41
C VAL A 560 10.46 27.41 3.65
N VAL A 561 11.00 26.40 2.98
CA VAL A 561 10.26 25.30 2.34
C VAL A 561 10.57 24.00 3.09
N GLY A 562 9.54 23.36 3.64
CA GLY A 562 9.64 22.00 4.20
C GLY A 562 9.38 20.96 3.12
N VAL A 563 10.19 19.90 3.08
CA VAL A 563 9.94 18.72 2.26
C VAL A 563 9.92 17.52 3.20
N HIS A 564 8.75 16.89 3.35
CA HIS A 564 8.55 15.76 4.23
C HIS A 564 8.90 14.44 3.53
N PHE A 565 9.57 13.56 4.28
CA PHE A 565 9.90 12.19 3.89
C PHE A 565 9.53 11.26 5.04
N ASP A 566 8.56 10.38 4.84
CA ASP A 566 8.19 9.37 5.85
C ASP A 566 7.29 8.28 5.25
N GLY A 567 6.96 7.27 6.08
CA GLY A 567 5.95 6.23 5.81
C GLY A 567 4.58 6.52 6.41
N HIS A 568 4.38 7.70 7.02
CA HIS A 568 3.11 8.17 7.61
C HIS A 568 3.05 9.70 7.58
N PRO A 569 1.85 10.31 7.70
CA PRO A 569 1.73 11.77 7.71
C PRO A 569 2.37 12.40 8.96
N ILE A 570 3.17 13.44 8.74
CA ILE A 570 3.85 14.19 9.80
C ILE A 570 2.95 15.29 10.34
N SER A 571 2.95 15.47 11.67
CA SER A 571 2.23 16.52 12.35
C SER A 571 3.17 17.36 13.21
N SER A 572 3.43 18.62 12.80
CA SER A 572 4.30 19.55 13.52
C SER A 572 3.74 20.97 13.50
N ASP A 573 3.47 21.53 14.68
CA ASP A 573 3.04 22.94 14.81
C ASP A 573 4.19 23.90 14.45
N THR A 574 5.43 23.50 14.71
CA THR A 574 6.61 24.29 14.38
C THR A 574 6.81 24.35 12.87
N ALA A 575 6.69 23.21 12.17
CA ALA A 575 6.80 23.20 10.71
C ALA A 575 5.70 24.06 10.06
N ASP A 576 4.45 23.94 10.51
CA ASP A 576 3.35 24.76 10.01
C ASP A 576 3.55 26.27 10.26
N ARG A 577 4.17 26.64 11.37
CA ARG A 577 4.46 28.03 11.71
C ARG A 577 5.65 28.59 10.91
N VAL A 578 6.72 27.82 10.83
CA VAL A 578 8.01 28.29 10.27
C VAL A 578 8.07 28.15 8.74
N CYS A 579 7.54 27.05 8.17
CA CYS A 579 7.61 26.84 6.75
C CYS A 579 6.56 27.66 5.99
N ASN A 580 6.99 28.41 4.99
CA ASN A 580 6.09 29.14 4.06
C ASN A 580 5.45 28.20 3.03
N ALA A 581 6.10 27.08 2.73
CA ALA A 581 5.53 26.00 1.94
C ALA A 581 5.94 24.65 2.52
N ILE A 582 5.06 23.65 2.38
CA ILE A 582 5.32 22.26 2.78
C ILE A 582 4.91 21.35 1.63
N LEU A 583 5.86 20.53 1.16
CA LEU A 583 5.66 19.49 0.19
C LEU A 583 5.78 18.12 0.88
N GLU A 584 4.73 17.32 0.85
CA GLU A 584 4.75 15.93 1.29
C GLU A 584 5.23 15.04 0.13
N ALA A 585 6.36 14.38 0.32
CA ALA A 585 6.97 13.53 -0.71
C ALA A 585 6.83 12.03 -0.43
N TRP A 586 6.47 11.63 0.79
CA TRP A 586 6.44 10.24 1.21
C TRP A 586 7.78 9.53 0.95
N ALA A 587 7.75 8.29 0.44
CA ALA A 587 8.87 7.59 -0.17
C ALA A 587 8.61 7.49 -1.69
N PRO A 588 9.17 8.42 -2.48
CA PRO A 588 8.71 8.67 -3.86
C PRO A 588 9.32 7.75 -4.94
N GLY A 589 10.15 6.76 -4.54
CA GLY A 589 10.77 5.81 -5.45
C GLY A 589 11.96 6.37 -6.25
N ALA A 590 12.47 5.58 -7.18
CA ALA A 590 13.72 5.85 -7.88
C ALA A 590 13.75 7.19 -8.64
N GLN A 591 12.61 7.71 -9.08
CA GLN A 591 12.50 8.99 -9.79
C GLN A 591 12.10 10.16 -8.87
N GLY A 592 12.10 9.93 -7.56
CA GLY A 592 11.62 10.89 -6.56
C GLY A 592 12.41 12.19 -6.51
N GLY A 593 13.74 12.14 -6.60
CA GLY A 593 14.57 13.35 -6.56
C GLY A 593 14.27 14.29 -7.71
N GLU A 594 14.15 13.76 -8.94
CA GLU A 594 13.77 14.56 -10.11
C GLU A 594 12.35 15.11 -10.01
N ALA A 595 11.43 14.32 -9.46
CA ALA A 595 10.04 14.72 -9.25
C ALA A 595 9.94 15.89 -8.25
N ILE A 596 10.63 15.80 -7.10
CA ILE A 596 10.70 16.89 -6.12
C ILE A 596 11.29 18.16 -6.77
N ALA A 597 12.41 18.04 -7.47
CA ALA A 597 13.03 19.18 -8.13
C ALA A 597 12.11 19.83 -9.17
N ALA A 598 11.35 19.04 -9.95
CA ALA A 598 10.38 19.54 -10.91
C ALA A 598 9.24 20.32 -10.25
N LEU A 599 8.72 19.83 -9.11
CA LEU A 599 7.68 20.52 -8.36
C LEU A 599 8.22 21.82 -7.74
N LEU A 600 9.36 21.76 -7.04
CA LEU A 600 9.93 22.95 -6.40
C LEU A 600 10.29 24.06 -7.40
N THR A 601 10.80 23.70 -8.58
CA THR A 601 11.15 24.67 -9.64
C THR A 601 9.96 25.12 -10.49
N GLY A 602 8.80 24.41 -10.38
CA GLY A 602 7.57 24.72 -11.11
C GLY A 602 7.59 24.27 -12.57
N THR A 603 8.48 23.35 -12.94
CA THR A 603 8.44 22.64 -14.24
C THR A 603 7.32 21.60 -14.27
N ALA A 604 6.91 21.12 -13.10
CA ALA A 604 5.66 20.39 -12.87
C ALA A 604 4.76 21.18 -11.89
N ASN A 605 3.45 20.95 -11.98
CA ASN A 605 2.46 21.55 -11.08
C ASN A 605 1.95 20.47 -10.12
N PRO A 606 1.99 20.68 -8.78
CA PRO A 606 1.46 19.72 -7.83
C PRO A 606 -0.02 19.43 -8.06
N CYS A 607 -0.40 18.17 -7.98
CA CYS A 607 -1.79 17.73 -8.10
C CYS A 607 -2.16 16.61 -7.14
N GLY A 608 -1.20 16.07 -6.39
CA GLY A 608 -1.46 15.06 -5.39
C GLY A 608 -2.42 15.52 -4.30
N LYS A 609 -3.24 14.60 -3.78
CA LYS A 609 -4.20 14.85 -2.70
C LYS A 609 -4.01 13.83 -1.59
N LEU A 610 -4.14 14.25 -0.33
CA LEU A 610 -4.00 13.39 0.84
C LEU A 610 -4.97 12.20 0.79
N PRO A 611 -4.47 10.96 0.91
CA PRO A 611 -5.31 9.78 1.02
C PRO A 611 -5.73 9.49 2.46
N CYS A 612 -5.39 10.38 3.38
CA CYS A 612 -5.68 10.27 4.81
C CYS A 612 -5.83 11.63 5.47
N THR A 613 -6.53 11.65 6.57
CA THR A 613 -6.64 12.79 7.49
C THR A 613 -5.37 12.89 8.34
N VAL A 614 -4.80 14.07 8.51
CA VAL A 614 -3.62 14.31 9.35
C VAL A 614 -4.08 14.83 10.72
N ALA A 615 -3.89 14.02 11.76
CA ALA A 615 -4.15 14.44 13.14
C ALA A 615 -3.23 15.57 13.56
N ARG A 616 -3.68 16.43 14.49
CA ARG A 616 -2.80 17.46 15.10
C ARG A 616 -1.94 16.89 16.22
N HIS A 617 -2.45 15.87 16.88
CA HIS A 617 -1.84 15.27 18.06
C HIS A 617 -2.28 13.81 18.20
N GLU A 618 -1.46 12.97 18.79
CA GLU A 618 -1.75 11.54 19.03
C GLU A 618 -3.05 11.33 19.81
N GLY A 619 -3.40 12.26 20.68
CA GLY A 619 -4.65 12.23 21.46
C GLY A 619 -5.93 12.34 20.61
N GLN A 620 -5.84 12.76 19.35
CA GLN A 620 -6.99 12.79 18.44
C GLN A 620 -7.27 11.43 17.77
N ILE A 621 -6.30 10.51 17.77
CA ILE A 621 -6.36 9.26 17.01
C ILE A 621 -7.35 8.29 17.67
N PRO A 622 -8.26 7.66 16.87
CA PRO A 622 -8.39 7.77 15.42
C PRO A 622 -9.18 9.03 14.98
N VAL A 623 -8.67 9.75 13.99
CA VAL A 623 -9.34 10.87 13.33
C VAL A 623 -9.36 10.62 11.82
N TYR A 624 -10.56 10.62 11.22
CA TYR A 624 -10.77 10.34 9.79
C TYR A 624 -12.04 11.05 9.31
N TYR A 625 -12.10 11.41 8.01
CA TYR A 625 -13.14 12.29 7.49
C TYR A 625 -14.54 11.67 7.44
N ASN A 626 -14.64 10.35 7.24
CA ASN A 626 -15.91 9.61 7.11
C ASN A 626 -16.39 8.98 8.43
N HIS A 627 -16.16 9.69 9.54
CA HIS A 627 -16.58 9.26 10.85
C HIS A 627 -18.12 9.30 11.03
N PRO A 628 -18.68 8.50 11.92
CA PRO A 628 -20.11 8.56 12.25
C PRO A 628 -20.53 9.94 12.77
N THR A 629 -21.80 10.28 12.58
CA THR A 629 -22.38 11.53 13.11
C THR A 629 -22.15 11.63 14.63
N ASN A 630 -21.82 12.83 15.10
CA ASN A 630 -21.57 13.16 16.51
C ASN A 630 -20.29 12.53 17.09
N THR A 631 -19.32 12.21 16.24
CA THR A 631 -17.99 11.73 16.63
C THR A 631 -16.89 12.58 15.99
N CYS A 632 -15.67 12.41 16.45
CA CYS A 632 -14.49 13.15 15.96
C CYS A 632 -14.69 14.66 15.96
N TYR A 633 -14.35 15.34 14.86
CA TYR A 633 -14.30 16.78 14.75
C TYR A 633 -15.53 17.44 14.09
N SER A 634 -16.43 16.64 13.53
CA SER A 634 -17.65 17.18 12.92
C SER A 634 -18.74 17.39 13.96
N MET A 635 -18.79 18.57 14.49
CA MET A 635 -19.81 18.97 15.46
C MET A 635 -21.00 19.59 14.75
N THR A 636 -22.04 18.82 14.54
CA THR A 636 -23.34 19.36 14.19
C THR A 636 -24.05 19.84 15.45
N GLY A 637 -24.22 21.16 15.59
CA GLY A 637 -25.10 21.71 16.62
C GLY A 637 -24.45 22.47 17.76
N GLY A 638 -23.21 22.90 17.64
CA GLY A 638 -22.66 24.05 18.38
C GLY A 638 -22.59 23.94 19.90
N THR A 639 -22.51 22.71 20.47
CA THR A 639 -22.22 22.58 21.90
C THR A 639 -20.70 22.40 22.10
N PRO A 640 -20.03 23.30 22.88
CA PRO A 640 -18.61 23.17 23.23
C PRO A 640 -18.26 21.88 23.99
N LYS A 641 -19.25 21.07 24.34
CA LYS A 641 -19.12 19.92 25.23
C LYS A 641 -18.44 18.68 24.60
N ASN A 642 -18.26 18.67 23.27
CA ASN A 642 -17.75 17.50 22.54
C ASN A 642 -16.39 17.78 21.87
N ALA A 643 -15.69 18.82 22.31
CA ALA A 643 -14.34 19.17 21.83
C ALA A 643 -13.29 18.89 22.93
N TYR A 644 -12.04 18.75 22.55
CA TYR A 644 -10.93 18.76 23.49
C TYR A 644 -10.84 20.11 24.19
N ILE A 645 -10.54 20.09 25.48
CA ILE A 645 -10.43 21.34 26.28
C ILE A 645 -9.10 22.04 26.03
N ASP A 646 -8.09 21.32 25.61
CA ASP A 646 -6.69 21.72 25.52
C ASP A 646 -6.12 21.70 24.09
N GLY A 647 -6.99 21.45 23.10
CA GLY A 647 -6.57 21.42 21.70
C GLY A 647 -7.72 21.63 20.72
N ALA A 648 -7.37 21.89 19.48
CA ALA A 648 -8.34 21.96 18.39
C ALA A 648 -8.90 20.57 18.10
N HIS A 649 -10.21 20.48 17.87
CA HIS A 649 -10.86 19.22 17.49
C HIS A 649 -10.76 18.92 15.97
N THR A 650 -10.45 19.93 15.14
CA THR A 650 -10.25 19.75 13.70
C THR A 650 -8.90 19.10 13.39
N PRO A 651 -8.78 18.34 12.30
CA PRO A 651 -7.49 17.80 11.89
C PRO A 651 -6.52 18.91 11.46
N ARG A 652 -5.26 18.58 11.29
CA ARG A 652 -4.24 19.47 10.71
C ARG A 652 -4.51 19.67 9.21
N TYR A 653 -4.63 18.57 8.50
CA TYR A 653 -5.04 18.54 7.08
C TYR A 653 -6.13 17.50 6.91
N CYS A 654 -7.14 17.81 6.11
CA CYS A 654 -8.26 16.91 5.86
C CYS A 654 -7.96 15.93 4.72
N PHE A 655 -8.69 14.82 4.68
CA PHE A 655 -8.70 13.88 3.56
C PHE A 655 -8.99 14.61 2.24
N GLY A 656 -8.26 14.27 1.20
CA GLY A 656 -8.38 14.88 -0.12
C GLY A 656 -7.70 16.24 -0.27
N HIS A 657 -7.08 16.79 0.78
CA HIS A 657 -6.38 18.09 0.72
C HIS A 657 -5.11 18.00 -0.14
N GLY A 658 -4.84 19.07 -0.85
CA GLY A 658 -3.63 19.28 -1.65
C GLY A 658 -3.79 20.51 -2.54
N LEU A 659 -2.76 21.33 -2.60
CA LEU A 659 -2.74 22.61 -3.32
C LEU A 659 -2.13 22.44 -4.72
N SER A 660 -2.38 23.44 -5.57
CA SER A 660 -1.82 23.56 -6.91
C SER A 660 -1.23 24.97 -7.11
N TYR A 661 -0.36 25.14 -8.08
CA TYR A 661 0.15 26.45 -8.52
C TYR A 661 -0.85 27.19 -9.39
N THR A 662 -2.04 26.63 -9.64
CA THR A 662 -3.14 27.27 -10.35
C THR A 662 -4.41 27.23 -9.52
N LYS A 663 -5.50 27.87 -9.98
CA LYS A 663 -6.79 27.91 -9.29
C LYS A 663 -7.86 27.27 -10.15
N TYR A 664 -8.76 26.55 -9.52
CA TYR A 664 -9.89 25.93 -10.20
C TYR A 664 -11.21 26.50 -9.67
N GLU A 665 -12.12 26.75 -10.58
CA GLU A 665 -13.49 27.16 -10.31
C GLU A 665 -14.44 26.03 -10.69
N TYR A 666 -15.46 25.84 -9.86
CA TYR A 666 -16.51 24.86 -10.08
C TYR A 666 -17.82 25.63 -10.27
N ASP A 667 -18.60 25.23 -11.27
CA ASP A 667 -19.97 25.76 -11.38
C ASP A 667 -20.96 24.92 -10.53
N THR A 668 -22.25 25.20 -10.69
CA THR A 668 -23.32 24.52 -9.95
C THR A 668 -23.41 23.05 -10.33
N LEU A 669 -23.37 22.17 -9.32
CA LEU A 669 -23.66 20.74 -9.47
C LEU A 669 -25.14 20.58 -9.88
N ARG A 670 -25.41 19.94 -11.02
CA ARG A 670 -26.75 19.70 -11.57
C ARG A 670 -27.03 18.22 -11.63
N LEU A 671 -28.17 17.80 -11.08
CA LEU A 671 -28.68 16.43 -11.21
C LEU A 671 -29.63 16.35 -12.41
N GLU A 672 -29.63 15.20 -13.08
CA GLU A 672 -30.63 14.94 -14.14
C GLU A 672 -32.04 14.81 -13.57
N LYS A 673 -32.16 14.28 -12.36
CA LYS A 673 -33.41 14.09 -11.61
C LYS A 673 -33.13 14.28 -10.11
N ASP A 674 -34.13 14.79 -9.40
CA ASP A 674 -34.12 14.96 -7.94
C ASP A 674 -34.64 13.74 -7.17
N ALA A 675 -35.00 12.65 -7.88
CA ALA A 675 -35.43 11.38 -7.30
C ALA A 675 -34.93 10.21 -8.15
N VAL A 676 -34.53 9.13 -7.47
CA VAL A 676 -34.02 7.91 -8.10
C VAL A 676 -34.53 6.69 -7.33
N GLN A 677 -34.84 5.59 -8.06
CA GLN A 677 -35.23 4.33 -7.43
C GLN A 677 -34.03 3.72 -6.68
N ALA A 678 -34.29 2.99 -5.58
CA ALA A 678 -33.26 2.37 -4.74
C ALA A 678 -32.36 1.35 -5.48
N ASP A 679 -32.79 0.86 -6.64
CA ASP A 679 -32.00 0.01 -7.56
C ASP A 679 -31.52 0.76 -8.81
N GLY A 680 -31.70 2.08 -8.85
CA GLY A 680 -31.40 2.94 -10.00
C GLY A 680 -29.98 3.52 -9.98
N VAL A 681 -29.78 4.49 -10.89
CA VAL A 681 -28.51 5.21 -11.05
C VAL A 681 -28.82 6.71 -11.03
N LEU A 682 -28.20 7.44 -10.10
CA LEU A 682 -28.21 8.90 -10.09
C LEU A 682 -27.17 9.42 -11.08
N LYS A 683 -27.56 10.43 -11.87
CA LYS A 683 -26.63 11.12 -12.75
C LYS A 683 -26.57 12.60 -12.42
N GLY A 684 -25.36 13.12 -12.42
CA GLY A 684 -25.08 14.54 -12.17
C GLY A 684 -23.91 15.02 -13.00
N GLN A 685 -23.81 16.34 -13.13
CA GLN A 685 -22.70 16.99 -13.85
C GLN A 685 -22.40 18.38 -13.29
N LEU A 686 -21.17 18.81 -13.49
CA LEU A 686 -20.71 20.17 -13.24
C LEU A 686 -19.60 20.52 -14.22
N HIS A 687 -19.32 21.84 -14.36
CA HIS A 687 -18.14 22.30 -15.07
C HIS A 687 -17.02 22.68 -14.12
N VAL A 688 -15.79 22.38 -14.52
CA VAL A 688 -14.57 22.76 -13.79
C VAL A 688 -13.67 23.52 -14.73
N ARG A 689 -13.25 24.72 -14.31
CA ARG A 689 -12.42 25.63 -15.10
C ARG A 689 -11.09 25.90 -14.40
N ASN A 690 -10.03 25.97 -15.17
CA ASN A 690 -8.76 26.49 -14.69
C ASN A 690 -8.78 28.03 -14.79
N ALA A 691 -8.97 28.71 -13.68
CA ALA A 691 -9.04 30.16 -13.59
C ALA A 691 -7.65 30.84 -13.43
N GLY A 692 -6.57 30.06 -13.34
CA GLY A 692 -5.22 30.55 -13.19
C GLY A 692 -4.45 30.63 -14.53
N ASN A 693 -3.15 30.83 -14.42
CA ASN A 693 -2.27 31.06 -15.58
C ASN A 693 -1.30 29.92 -15.88
N LYS A 694 -1.41 28.80 -15.16
CA LYS A 694 -0.62 27.59 -15.38
C LYS A 694 -1.51 26.41 -15.71
N ALA A 695 -1.06 25.53 -16.59
CA ALA A 695 -1.71 24.23 -16.76
C ALA A 695 -1.65 23.43 -15.45
N GLY A 696 -2.69 22.65 -15.19
CA GLY A 696 -2.73 21.86 -13.98
C GLY A 696 -3.78 20.77 -14.02
N THR A 697 -3.78 19.94 -13.00
CA THR A 697 -4.71 18.82 -12.82
C THR A 697 -5.48 19.02 -11.53
N GLU A 698 -6.80 18.96 -11.61
CA GLU A 698 -7.69 18.98 -10.44
C GLU A 698 -8.28 17.59 -10.20
N ILE A 699 -8.40 17.22 -8.92
CA ILE A 699 -9.10 16.02 -8.47
C ILE A 699 -10.47 16.44 -7.94
N VAL A 700 -11.49 16.24 -8.74
CA VAL A 700 -12.89 16.50 -8.36
C VAL A 700 -13.41 15.34 -7.55
N GLN A 701 -13.80 15.58 -6.30
CA GLN A 701 -14.18 14.55 -5.33
C GLN A 701 -15.67 14.62 -5.05
N PHE A 702 -16.38 13.49 -5.17
CA PHE A 702 -17.83 13.39 -4.92
C PHE A 702 -18.08 12.65 -3.61
N TYR A 703 -18.85 13.27 -2.75
CA TYR A 703 -19.25 12.74 -1.46
C TYR A 703 -20.75 12.67 -1.32
N VAL A 704 -21.25 11.77 -0.49
CA VAL A 704 -22.66 11.71 -0.11
C VAL A 704 -22.82 11.78 1.41
N HIS A 705 -23.92 12.39 1.83
CA HIS A 705 -24.41 12.35 3.20
C HIS A 705 -25.85 11.83 3.20
N ASP A 706 -26.10 10.76 3.90
CA ASP A 706 -27.44 10.26 4.15
C ASP A 706 -28.04 11.06 5.31
N VAL A 707 -29.06 11.87 5.01
CA VAL A 707 -29.60 12.86 5.95
C VAL A 707 -30.31 12.21 7.14
N ALA A 708 -30.98 11.06 6.89
CA ALA A 708 -31.63 10.28 7.92
C ALA A 708 -31.73 8.82 7.48
N ALA A 709 -31.15 7.94 8.26
CA ALA A 709 -31.14 6.50 8.00
C ALA A 709 -31.52 5.70 9.25
N SER A 710 -31.90 4.44 9.07
CA SER A 710 -32.22 3.51 10.16
C SER A 710 -31.00 3.10 10.99
N MET A 711 -29.79 3.36 10.49
CA MET A 711 -28.52 3.14 11.17
C MET A 711 -27.69 4.43 11.14
N VAL A 712 -26.83 4.65 12.15
CA VAL A 712 -25.90 5.81 12.14
C VAL A 712 -25.01 5.73 10.94
N ARG A 713 -25.02 6.81 10.11
CA ARG A 713 -24.22 6.89 8.88
C ARG A 713 -23.06 7.88 9.04
N PRO A 714 -22.03 7.76 8.20
CA PRO A 714 -20.96 8.74 8.15
C PRO A 714 -21.47 10.15 7.85
N VAL A 715 -20.83 11.16 8.42
CA VAL A 715 -21.12 12.58 8.12
C VAL A 715 -20.95 12.89 6.63
N LYS A 716 -20.07 12.19 5.96
CA LYS A 716 -19.89 12.14 4.51
C LYS A 716 -19.07 10.91 4.13
N GLN A 717 -19.25 10.39 2.93
CA GLN A 717 -18.44 9.30 2.40
C GLN A 717 -18.12 9.54 0.92
N LEU A 718 -16.88 9.29 0.52
CA LEU A 718 -16.47 9.34 -0.88
C LEU A 718 -17.24 8.29 -1.70
N VAL A 719 -17.79 8.72 -2.84
CA VAL A 719 -18.45 7.79 -3.77
C VAL A 719 -17.75 7.68 -5.12
N GLY A 720 -17.01 8.72 -5.52
CA GLY A 720 -16.26 8.73 -6.76
C GLY A 720 -15.40 9.98 -6.88
N PHE A 721 -14.53 10.00 -7.87
CA PHE A 721 -13.66 11.15 -8.16
C PHE A 721 -13.29 11.18 -9.64
N ALA A 722 -12.87 12.36 -10.11
CA ALA A 722 -12.39 12.55 -11.48
C ALA A 722 -11.10 13.37 -11.50
N LYS A 723 -10.10 12.90 -12.24
CA LYS A 723 -8.83 13.59 -12.44
C LYS A 723 -8.88 14.40 -13.73
N VAL A 724 -8.93 15.73 -13.63
CA VAL A 724 -9.22 16.64 -14.74
C VAL A 724 -8.01 17.48 -15.08
N ASN A 725 -7.41 17.24 -16.26
CA ASN A 725 -6.30 18.04 -16.78
C ASN A 725 -6.86 19.28 -17.51
N LEU A 726 -6.39 20.49 -17.15
CA LEU A 726 -6.90 21.75 -17.67
C LEU A 726 -5.76 22.71 -18.03
N GLN A 727 -5.79 23.24 -19.25
CA GLN A 727 -4.97 24.38 -19.65
C GLN A 727 -5.50 25.68 -19.00
N PRO A 728 -4.69 26.76 -18.92
CA PRO A 728 -5.18 28.06 -18.48
C PRO A 728 -6.42 28.52 -19.24
N GLY A 729 -7.51 28.83 -18.50
CA GLY A 729 -8.78 29.23 -19.06
C GLY A 729 -9.65 28.10 -19.60
N GLU A 730 -9.14 26.86 -19.68
CA GLU A 730 -9.91 25.71 -20.16
C GLU A 730 -10.96 25.30 -19.13
N GLU A 731 -12.12 24.87 -19.64
CA GLU A 731 -13.24 24.33 -18.90
C GLU A 731 -13.60 22.94 -19.43
N LYS A 732 -13.91 22.01 -18.53
CA LYS A 732 -14.38 20.66 -18.86
C LYS A 732 -15.59 20.30 -18.01
N THR A 733 -16.45 19.48 -18.60
CA THR A 733 -17.60 18.91 -17.89
C THR A 733 -17.20 17.61 -17.22
N VAL A 734 -17.48 17.49 -15.93
CA VAL A 734 -17.35 16.25 -15.15
C VAL A 734 -18.74 15.67 -14.94
N CYS A 735 -18.97 14.47 -15.45
CA CYS A 735 -20.22 13.72 -15.30
C CYS A 735 -20.03 12.61 -14.27
N LEU A 736 -20.98 12.46 -13.36
CA LEU A 736 -21.08 11.39 -12.37
C LEU A 736 -22.21 10.43 -12.74
N SER A 737 -21.98 9.13 -12.62
CA SER A 737 -23.00 8.08 -12.62
C SER A 737 -22.84 7.25 -11.34
N LEU A 738 -23.76 7.45 -10.39
CA LEU A 738 -23.75 6.83 -9.06
C LEU A 738 -24.85 5.78 -8.98
N PRO A 739 -24.53 4.48 -9.06
CA PRO A 739 -25.47 3.41 -8.78
C PRO A 739 -25.88 3.43 -7.30
N MET A 740 -27.18 3.37 -7.02
CA MET A 740 -27.66 3.39 -5.63
C MET A 740 -27.16 2.22 -4.81
N SER A 741 -26.87 1.08 -5.40
CA SER A 741 -26.28 -0.07 -4.71
C SER A 741 -24.94 0.24 -4.02
N GLN A 742 -24.22 1.29 -4.44
CA GLN A 742 -22.99 1.76 -3.76
C GLN A 742 -23.30 2.36 -2.39
N LEU A 743 -24.49 2.91 -2.19
CA LEU A 743 -24.94 3.50 -0.93
C LEU A 743 -25.51 2.47 0.05
N ALA A 744 -25.54 1.19 -0.36
CA ALA A 744 -26.01 0.14 0.53
C ALA A 744 -25.16 0.05 1.80
N PHE A 745 -25.85 -0.09 2.92
CA PHE A 745 -25.27 -0.35 4.24
C PHE A 745 -25.92 -1.58 4.87
N LEU A 746 -25.35 -2.11 5.94
CA LEU A 746 -25.92 -3.23 6.67
C LEU A 746 -27.01 -2.73 7.64
N ASP A 747 -28.22 -3.23 7.49
CA ASP A 747 -29.35 -2.93 8.38
C ASP A 747 -29.18 -3.58 9.77
N ALA A 748 -30.17 -3.49 10.63
CA ALA A 748 -30.14 -4.09 11.97
C ALA A 748 -30.00 -5.63 11.93
N ASP A 749 -30.46 -6.26 10.86
CA ASP A 749 -30.39 -7.70 10.63
C ASP A 749 -29.14 -8.13 9.84
N MET A 750 -28.16 -7.22 9.67
CA MET A 750 -26.94 -7.45 8.91
C MET A 750 -27.15 -7.78 7.42
N ARG A 751 -28.23 -7.25 6.79
CA ARG A 751 -28.51 -7.38 5.37
C ARG A 751 -28.11 -6.08 4.65
N TRP A 752 -27.51 -6.19 3.48
CA TRP A 752 -27.24 -5.03 2.64
C TRP A 752 -28.55 -4.38 2.21
N LYS A 753 -28.72 -3.09 2.51
CA LYS A 753 -29.92 -2.31 2.23
C LYS A 753 -29.56 -0.96 1.63
N VAL A 754 -30.22 -0.59 0.54
CA VAL A 754 -30.37 0.80 0.09
C VAL A 754 -31.70 1.27 0.64
N GLU A 755 -31.70 2.27 1.50
CA GLU A 755 -32.89 2.75 2.19
C GLU A 755 -33.47 3.97 1.48
N HIS A 756 -34.79 4.07 1.47
CA HIS A 756 -35.48 5.28 0.99
C HIS A 756 -35.15 6.47 1.90
N GLY A 757 -34.97 7.63 1.32
CA GLY A 757 -34.66 8.81 2.13
C GLY A 757 -34.01 9.91 1.31
N LYS A 758 -33.79 11.04 1.99
CA LYS A 758 -33.10 12.20 1.43
C LYS A 758 -31.59 12.02 1.55
N VAL A 759 -30.89 12.24 0.48
CA VAL A 759 -29.41 12.19 0.42
C VAL A 759 -28.89 13.51 -0.14
N GLU A 760 -27.80 14.02 0.46
CA GLU A 760 -27.06 15.17 -0.05
C GLU A 760 -25.86 14.66 -0.85
N LEU A 761 -25.76 15.02 -2.13
CA LEU A 761 -24.58 14.85 -2.96
C LEU A 761 -23.75 16.11 -2.90
N MET A 762 -22.47 15.96 -2.55
CA MET A 762 -21.50 17.05 -2.43
C MET A 762 -20.38 16.86 -3.43
N VAL A 763 -19.84 17.96 -3.95
CA VAL A 763 -18.64 17.96 -4.79
C VAL A 763 -17.64 18.96 -4.25
N GLY A 764 -16.37 18.59 -4.20
CA GLY A 764 -15.31 19.43 -3.63
C GLY A 764 -13.92 19.10 -4.14
N ALA A 765 -12.95 19.90 -3.67
CA ALA A 765 -11.53 19.68 -3.89
C ALA A 765 -10.87 18.92 -2.73
N SER A 766 -11.60 18.74 -1.62
CA SER A 766 -11.26 17.91 -0.47
C SER A 766 -12.54 17.61 0.34
N SER A 767 -12.43 16.79 1.38
CA SER A 767 -13.55 16.50 2.29
C SER A 767 -14.08 17.74 3.04
N GLU A 768 -13.29 18.80 3.16
CA GLU A 768 -13.69 20.06 3.83
C GLU A 768 -13.84 21.24 2.86
N ASP A 769 -13.23 21.20 1.67
CA ASP A 769 -13.42 22.21 0.62
C ASP A 769 -14.56 21.77 -0.32
N ILE A 770 -15.79 21.78 0.20
CA ILE A 770 -17.02 21.47 -0.56
C ILE A 770 -17.46 22.71 -1.33
N ARG A 771 -17.51 22.58 -2.65
CA ARG A 771 -17.80 23.68 -3.59
C ARG A 771 -19.18 23.63 -4.23
N GLY A 772 -19.85 22.47 -4.16
CA GLY A 772 -21.21 22.33 -4.66
C GLY A 772 -21.97 21.25 -3.92
N LYS A 773 -23.31 21.44 -3.83
CA LYS A 773 -24.21 20.52 -3.16
C LYS A 773 -25.52 20.40 -3.96
N ALA A 774 -26.09 19.20 -3.98
CA ALA A 774 -27.41 18.94 -4.52
C ALA A 774 -28.09 17.85 -3.69
N GLU A 775 -29.39 17.98 -3.49
CA GLU A 775 -30.21 17.01 -2.74
C GLU A 775 -31.00 16.14 -3.71
N PHE A 776 -31.19 14.87 -3.35
CA PHE A 776 -32.04 13.95 -4.07
C PHE A 776 -32.74 12.98 -3.11
N MET A 777 -33.84 12.35 -3.63
CA MET A 777 -34.59 11.36 -2.88
C MET A 777 -34.35 9.96 -3.44
N ILE A 778 -34.01 9.02 -2.58
CA ILE A 778 -34.08 7.59 -2.91
C ILE A 778 -35.52 7.14 -2.69
N VAL A 779 -36.11 6.52 -3.71
CA VAL A 779 -37.51 6.07 -3.70
C VAL A 779 -37.56 4.55 -3.54
N GLY A 780 -38.24 4.10 -2.48
CA GLY A 780 -38.34 2.69 -2.12
C GLY A 780 -37.04 2.14 -1.49
N ASP A 781 -37.09 0.93 -1.01
CA ASP A 781 -35.98 0.19 -0.46
C ASP A 781 -35.49 -0.89 -1.44
N ALA A 782 -34.19 -1.18 -1.47
CA ALA A 782 -33.62 -2.30 -2.19
C ALA A 782 -32.64 -3.08 -1.31
N TYR A 783 -32.54 -4.38 -1.55
CA TYR A 783 -31.62 -5.29 -0.83
C TYR A 783 -30.67 -5.93 -1.84
N PRO A 784 -29.62 -5.21 -2.23
CA PRO A 784 -28.64 -5.74 -3.19
C PRO A 784 -27.86 -6.90 -2.57
N ASP A 785 -27.44 -7.84 -3.41
CA ASP A 785 -26.42 -8.82 -3.03
C ASP A 785 -25.09 -8.07 -2.78
N GLY A 786 -24.49 -8.27 -1.62
CA GLY A 786 -23.23 -7.64 -1.23
C GLY A 786 -22.08 -7.87 -2.24
N LYS A 787 -22.11 -9.01 -2.95
CA LYS A 787 -21.13 -9.36 -3.99
C LYS A 787 -21.27 -8.55 -5.28
N ASN A 788 -22.49 -8.11 -5.62
CA ASN A 788 -22.85 -7.51 -6.90
C ASN A 788 -23.17 -6.01 -6.81
N ARG A 789 -22.98 -5.39 -5.64
CA ARG A 789 -23.15 -3.94 -5.49
C ARG A 789 -22.01 -3.18 -6.17
N SER A 790 -22.21 -1.92 -6.46
CA SER A 790 -21.16 -1.01 -6.93
C SER A 790 -20.26 -0.57 -5.77
N PHE A 791 -18.98 -0.30 -6.02
CA PHE A 791 -17.99 0.11 -5.03
C PHE A 791 -17.44 1.51 -5.26
N VAL A 792 -17.42 1.95 -6.52
CA VAL A 792 -16.94 3.27 -6.95
C VAL A 792 -17.87 3.77 -8.06
N ALA A 793 -18.31 5.02 -7.96
CA ALA A 793 -19.14 5.63 -9.00
C ALA A 793 -18.32 5.92 -10.26
N ASP A 794 -18.94 5.75 -11.41
CA ASP A 794 -18.31 6.09 -12.69
C ASP A 794 -18.27 7.61 -12.89
N THR A 795 -17.13 8.11 -13.34
CA THR A 795 -16.95 9.51 -13.74
C THR A 795 -16.46 9.61 -15.19
N LYS A 796 -16.95 10.61 -15.91
CA LYS A 796 -16.52 10.90 -17.28
C LYS A 796 -16.21 12.38 -17.44
N ILE A 797 -15.16 12.68 -18.20
CA ILE A 797 -14.74 14.03 -18.54
C ILE A 797 -15.09 14.27 -20.01
N MET A 798 -15.82 15.36 -20.29
CA MET A 798 -16.22 15.77 -21.63
C MET A 798 -15.71 17.18 -21.95
#